data_abb8a207093da06cd4ac15ac07eddc15
#
_entry.id   abb8a207093da06cd4ac15ac07eddc15
#
_cell.length_a   1.000
_cell.length_b   1.000
_cell.length_c   1.000
_cell.angle_alpha   90.00
_cell.angle_beta   90.00
_cell.angle_gamma   90.00
#
_symmetry.space_group_name_H-M   'P 1'
#
loop_
_entity.id
_entity.type
_entity.pdbx_description
1 polymer ?
#
loop_
_entity_poly.entity_id
_entity_poly.type
_entity_poly.pdbx_seq_one_letter_code
_entity_poly.pdbx_strand_id
1 'polypeptide(L)'
;MAGISSDGDTGAGGERTGEAEGSMAYRARSVLSIRPFRRLWGVTYLCSMSDWLSLLALSGLANKLTEDYKTQSFAFAGVVLTQLLPGLLFAPLGGLFADRFDRRKVMALADIGRFGLLLSIAVVGSPWWLFAGNFLVGCCSLLWIPSKDAAVPNLLRRPDQVETANQLGLVMTYGISVISGAGLYALITGVSNNLNLSFDDTGLGIVKVILILNAAFYLTSSLLIWTRIPELSRRAAAPAAAAEVPAVATGATTPTPRTGFLAMVRDAGRFVRSTPLVRGLLIGMLGAMASAGALVGSAQAYALSLRGGDSTFGLLFVALFVGLVSGMTGSPKLVRRLPRNRLFGIAIVVAGLSQLMLALSPHPIVSLPFVLLLGACAGAAFLTGVTIIGTEVDDSVRGRINAIYQSMMKIVLAGAMALTPLLVGLVRPHHITLFGRDMLVDGTRPVLLGAGVLAALVGVVAYRQMDDRRSESILSDLVSAVRGKPRRSSGLLIAIEGNAHLDTSVQAKRLAEWLGSADREVLLATDPVLDDAKLRAVLSGAQLSSARAHALVAAAVRADLVEREIRPALDRGALVVMERFVDSPLAHLSAAADLDPAEVEGLADWATARLRPSLTILLDRDPAKLPPRFGNADHHWHVQGVLADMAAADPDRYVVVDGDGTPEEVAARVSAAVYVALTTRGVTGLDRETPRTPVEAG
;
A
#
# COMPACT_ATOMS: atom_id res chain seq x y z
N MET A 1 11.37 -40.53 -52.71
CA MET A 1 10.24 -39.66 -52.82
C MET A 1 9.64 -39.55 -51.44
N ALA A 2 10.04 -38.61 -50.68
CA ALA A 2 9.70 -37.18 -50.60
C ALA A 2 8.36 -36.99 -49.89
N GLY A 3 8.42 -36.21 -48.82
CA GLY A 3 7.33 -35.51 -48.22
C GLY A 3 7.57 -35.17 -46.75
N ILE A 4 8.42 -34.20 -46.51
CA ILE A 4 8.57 -33.51 -45.24
C ILE A 4 7.48 -32.44 -45.20
N SER A 5 6.60 -32.44 -44.26
CA SER A 5 5.80 -31.27 -43.87
C SER A 5 6.13 -30.90 -42.42
N SER A 6 6.90 -29.85 -42.26
CA SER A 6 7.09 -29.11 -41.05
C SER A 6 5.94 -28.11 -40.93
N ASP A 7 5.09 -28.27 -39.95
CA ASP A 7 4.15 -27.22 -39.56
C ASP A 7 4.52 -26.65 -38.19
N GLY A 8 4.64 -25.35 -38.22
CA GLY A 8 5.02 -24.54 -37.10
C GLY A 8 3.91 -24.41 -36.06
N ASP A 9 4.27 -24.78 -34.86
CA ASP A 9 3.53 -24.38 -33.65
C ASP A 9 4.52 -23.81 -32.61
N THR A 10 5.04 -22.62 -32.90
CA THR A 10 5.98 -21.90 -31.99
C THR A 10 5.48 -20.54 -31.52
N GLY A 11 4.24 -20.14 -31.88
CA GLY A 11 3.74 -18.80 -31.52
C GLY A 11 2.92 -18.73 -30.21
N ALA A 12 2.27 -19.81 -29.81
CA ALA A 12 1.34 -19.79 -28.67
C ALA A 12 1.98 -20.13 -27.30
N GLY A 13 3.20 -20.63 -27.30
CA GLY A 13 3.92 -20.99 -26.07
C GLY A 13 4.64 -19.80 -25.41
N GLY A 14 5.08 -18.83 -26.18
CA GLY A 14 5.87 -17.70 -25.70
C GLY A 14 5.06 -16.64 -24.95
N GLU A 15 3.83 -16.36 -25.40
CA GLU A 15 2.96 -15.38 -24.73
C GLU A 15 2.40 -15.89 -23.40
N ARG A 16 2.08 -17.18 -23.30
CA ARG A 16 1.62 -17.79 -22.04
C ARG A 16 2.72 -17.91 -21.00
N THR A 17 3.98 -18.02 -21.38
CA THR A 17 5.11 -18.02 -20.44
C THR A 17 5.40 -16.63 -19.92
N GLY A 18 5.29 -15.57 -20.72
CA GLY A 18 5.48 -14.18 -20.28
C GLY A 18 4.42 -13.69 -19.30
N GLU A 19 3.13 -14.00 -19.54
CA GLU A 19 2.04 -13.69 -18.59
C GLU A 19 2.12 -14.52 -17.31
N ALA A 20 2.58 -15.78 -17.38
CA ALA A 20 2.80 -16.62 -16.21
C ALA A 20 3.97 -16.14 -15.37
N GLU A 21 5.04 -15.61 -15.95
CA GLU A 21 6.19 -15.06 -15.23
C GLU A 21 5.84 -13.79 -14.44
N GLY A 22 4.87 -12.98 -14.88
CA GLY A 22 4.34 -11.82 -14.16
C GLY A 22 3.39 -12.16 -13.03
N SER A 23 2.83 -13.36 -12.98
CA SER A 23 1.85 -13.78 -11.97
C SER A 23 2.48 -13.90 -10.58
N MET A 24 1.82 -13.32 -9.55
CA MET A 24 2.26 -13.43 -8.15
C MET A 24 2.38 -14.90 -7.70
N ALA A 25 1.52 -15.77 -8.21
CA ALA A 25 1.57 -17.20 -7.94
C ALA A 25 2.83 -17.87 -8.51
N TYR A 26 3.26 -17.49 -9.70
CA TYR A 26 4.49 -17.97 -10.31
C TYR A 26 5.72 -17.51 -9.53
N ARG A 27 5.81 -16.23 -9.19
CA ARG A 27 6.88 -15.67 -8.35
C ARG A 27 6.94 -16.34 -6.97
N ALA A 28 5.81 -16.55 -6.32
CA ALA A 28 5.70 -17.27 -5.06
C ALA A 28 6.23 -18.71 -5.19
N ARG A 29 5.84 -19.41 -6.26
CA ARG A 29 6.28 -20.79 -6.53
C ARG A 29 7.79 -20.86 -6.81
N SER A 30 8.34 -19.90 -7.52
CA SER A 30 9.78 -19.82 -7.80
C SER A 30 10.61 -19.66 -6.53
N VAL A 31 10.19 -18.80 -5.60
CA VAL A 31 10.86 -18.58 -4.31
C VAL A 31 10.70 -19.79 -3.39
N LEU A 32 9.51 -20.40 -3.32
CA LEU A 32 9.25 -21.62 -2.54
C LEU A 32 9.92 -22.88 -3.11
N SER A 33 10.38 -22.86 -4.34
CA SER A 33 11.17 -23.96 -4.93
C SER A 33 12.58 -24.05 -4.31
N ILE A 34 13.09 -22.96 -3.73
CA ILE A 34 14.40 -22.88 -3.09
C ILE A 34 14.33 -23.62 -1.75
N ARG A 35 14.96 -24.80 -1.67
CA ARG A 35 14.85 -25.70 -0.51
C ARG A 35 15.17 -25.06 0.84
N PRO A 36 16.28 -24.30 1.02
CA PRO A 36 16.57 -23.65 2.29
C PRO A 36 15.50 -22.62 2.70
N PHE A 37 15.03 -21.80 1.74
CA PHE A 37 13.99 -20.83 1.99
C PHE A 37 12.65 -21.50 2.37
N ARG A 38 12.25 -22.56 1.64
CA ARG A 38 11.02 -23.30 1.95
C ARG A 38 11.03 -23.88 3.36
N ARG A 39 12.18 -24.38 3.83
CA ARG A 39 12.33 -24.88 5.20
C ARG A 39 12.22 -23.76 6.23
N LEU A 40 12.91 -22.64 5.99
CA LEU A 40 12.78 -21.45 6.85
C LEU A 40 11.33 -20.93 6.88
N TRP A 41 10.65 -20.92 5.72
CA TRP A 41 9.25 -20.51 5.61
C TRP A 41 8.32 -21.42 6.42
N GLY A 42 8.52 -22.75 6.37
CA GLY A 42 7.75 -23.70 7.19
C GLY A 42 7.98 -23.53 8.69
N VAL A 43 9.24 -23.30 9.11
CA VAL A 43 9.57 -22.98 10.51
C VAL A 43 8.91 -21.66 10.94
N THR A 44 8.98 -20.62 10.10
CA THR A 44 8.33 -19.34 10.36
C THR A 44 6.81 -19.48 10.48
N TYR A 45 6.19 -20.33 9.65
CA TYR A 45 4.77 -20.65 9.79
C TYR A 45 4.46 -21.26 11.15
N LEU A 46 5.22 -22.26 11.57
CA LEU A 46 5.01 -22.95 12.83
C LEU A 46 5.18 -22.02 14.04
N CYS A 47 6.23 -21.18 14.04
CA CYS A 47 6.45 -20.18 15.08
C CYS A 47 5.33 -19.12 15.10
N SER A 48 4.95 -18.57 13.94
CA SER A 48 3.90 -17.56 13.87
C SER A 48 2.54 -18.11 14.31
N MET A 49 2.21 -19.35 13.92
CA MET A 49 1.01 -20.03 14.40
C MET A 49 1.03 -20.19 15.91
N SER A 50 2.19 -20.57 16.48
CA SER A 50 2.40 -20.72 17.91
C SER A 50 2.29 -19.40 18.67
N ASP A 51 2.81 -18.30 18.12
CA ASP A 51 2.71 -16.96 18.72
C ASP A 51 1.22 -16.55 18.88
N TRP A 52 0.38 -16.78 17.85
CA TRP A 52 -1.05 -16.50 17.92
C TRP A 52 -1.81 -17.45 18.84
N LEU A 53 -1.44 -18.74 18.81
CA LEU A 53 -2.02 -19.72 19.72
C LEU A 53 -1.65 -19.41 21.18
N SER A 54 -0.42 -18.91 21.44
CA SER A 54 0.01 -18.43 22.75
C SER A 54 -0.87 -17.29 23.24
N LEU A 55 -1.12 -16.29 22.41
CA LEU A 55 -1.98 -15.15 22.77
C LEU A 55 -3.36 -15.63 23.23
N LEU A 56 -4.00 -16.52 22.46
CA LEU A 56 -5.33 -17.02 22.75
C LEU A 56 -5.34 -17.91 24.00
N ALA A 57 -4.37 -18.83 24.12
CA ALA A 57 -4.30 -19.76 25.23
C ALA A 57 -3.94 -19.06 26.56
N LEU A 58 -2.97 -18.13 26.55
CA LEU A 58 -2.60 -17.37 27.75
C LEU A 58 -3.73 -16.43 28.19
N SER A 59 -4.47 -15.86 27.23
CA SER A 59 -5.65 -15.07 27.54
C SER A 59 -6.76 -15.92 28.15
N GLY A 60 -7.02 -17.11 27.62
CA GLY A 60 -7.95 -18.08 28.19
C GLY A 60 -7.53 -18.54 29.58
N LEU A 61 -6.23 -18.79 29.80
CA LEU A 61 -5.71 -19.15 31.11
C LEU A 61 -5.87 -18.01 32.12
N ALA A 62 -5.50 -16.78 31.73
CA ALA A 62 -5.62 -15.60 32.56
C ALA A 62 -7.08 -15.37 33.02
N ASN A 63 -8.03 -15.55 32.09
CA ASN A 63 -9.46 -15.43 32.36
C ASN A 63 -9.97 -16.47 33.38
N LYS A 64 -9.48 -17.72 33.31
CA LYS A 64 -9.88 -18.80 34.22
C LYS A 64 -9.21 -18.74 35.60
N LEU A 65 -8.06 -18.07 35.69
CA LEU A 65 -7.35 -17.85 36.95
C LEU A 65 -7.89 -16.66 37.75
N THR A 66 -8.85 -15.92 37.20
CA THR A 66 -9.43 -14.71 37.83
C THR A 66 -10.94 -14.86 37.92
N GLU A 67 -11.54 -14.52 39.07
CA GLU A 67 -12.97 -14.75 39.34
C GLU A 67 -13.83 -13.53 38.99
N ASP A 68 -13.31 -12.31 39.18
CA ASP A 68 -14.07 -11.07 39.00
C ASP A 68 -13.92 -10.53 37.56
N TYR A 69 -15.02 -10.09 36.97
CA TYR A 69 -15.10 -9.53 35.60
C TYR A 69 -14.06 -8.42 35.32
N LYS A 70 -13.91 -7.50 36.27
CA LYS A 70 -12.95 -6.42 36.19
C LYS A 70 -11.51 -6.94 36.17
N THR A 71 -11.20 -7.89 37.05
CA THR A 71 -9.89 -8.53 37.13
C THR A 71 -9.59 -9.37 35.90
N GLN A 72 -10.59 -10.06 35.32
CA GLN A 72 -10.47 -10.79 34.06
C GLN A 72 -10.09 -9.87 32.91
N SER A 73 -10.78 -8.73 32.79
CA SER A 73 -10.46 -7.73 31.74
C SER A 73 -9.05 -7.17 31.92
N PHE A 74 -8.63 -6.89 33.14
CA PHE A 74 -7.27 -6.40 33.42
C PHE A 74 -6.21 -7.47 33.19
N ALA A 75 -6.52 -8.73 33.48
CA ALA A 75 -5.64 -9.86 33.23
C ALA A 75 -5.38 -10.03 31.70
N PHE A 76 -6.42 -9.89 30.89
CA PHE A 76 -6.27 -9.88 29.44
C PHE A 76 -5.35 -8.72 28.95
N ALA A 77 -5.57 -7.50 29.45
CA ALA A 77 -4.70 -6.37 29.18
C ALA A 77 -3.25 -6.68 29.58
N GLY A 78 -3.05 -7.32 30.73
CA GLY A 78 -1.74 -7.76 31.21
C GLY A 78 -1.06 -8.75 30.29
N VAL A 79 -1.78 -9.73 29.75
CA VAL A 79 -1.24 -10.69 28.75
C VAL A 79 -0.76 -9.97 27.50
N VAL A 80 -1.58 -9.08 26.93
CA VAL A 80 -1.22 -8.30 25.76
C VAL A 80 -0.02 -7.39 26.02
N LEU A 81 -0.05 -6.68 27.16
CA LEU A 81 1.00 -5.73 27.52
C LEU A 81 2.35 -6.44 27.76
N THR A 82 2.36 -7.54 28.52
CA THR A 82 3.60 -8.29 28.80
C THR A 82 4.21 -8.91 27.55
N GLN A 83 3.41 -9.25 26.56
CA GLN A 83 3.89 -9.74 25.26
C GLN A 83 4.51 -8.64 24.41
N LEU A 84 3.96 -7.41 24.44
CA LEU A 84 4.40 -6.29 23.60
C LEU A 84 5.55 -5.50 24.23
N LEU A 85 5.62 -5.47 25.56
CA LEU A 85 6.57 -4.66 26.32
C LEU A 85 8.05 -4.94 25.98
N PRO A 86 8.51 -6.20 25.81
CA PRO A 86 9.88 -6.47 25.39
C PRO A 86 10.24 -5.81 24.05
N GLY A 87 9.33 -5.86 23.08
CA GLY A 87 9.52 -5.23 21.77
C GLY A 87 9.61 -3.71 21.85
N LEU A 88 8.91 -3.08 22.78
CA LEU A 88 8.96 -1.65 23.02
C LEU A 88 10.23 -1.21 23.76
N LEU A 89 10.62 -1.94 24.79
CA LEU A 89 11.76 -1.58 25.66
C LEU A 89 13.12 -1.96 25.06
N PHE A 90 13.19 -3.12 24.40
CA PHE A 90 14.46 -3.75 24.04
C PHE A 90 14.64 -3.93 22.52
N ALA A 91 13.84 -3.25 21.68
CA ALA A 91 13.93 -3.38 20.22
C ALA A 91 15.38 -3.20 19.65
N PRO A 92 16.21 -2.23 20.12
CA PRO A 92 17.57 -2.08 19.62
C PRO A 92 18.48 -3.28 19.95
N LEU A 93 18.22 -3.97 21.07
CA LEU A 93 19.02 -5.14 21.49
C LEU A 93 18.82 -6.33 20.56
N GLY A 94 17.58 -6.54 20.07
CA GLY A 94 17.29 -7.63 19.14
C GLY A 94 18.14 -7.59 17.87
N GLY A 95 18.29 -6.40 17.27
CA GLY A 95 19.16 -6.19 16.11
C GLY A 95 20.64 -6.47 16.44
N LEU A 96 21.14 -5.94 17.55
CA LEU A 96 22.52 -6.13 17.99
C LEU A 96 22.88 -7.62 18.18
N PHE A 97 21.96 -8.40 18.74
CA PHE A 97 22.16 -9.84 18.92
C PHE A 97 22.14 -10.59 17.59
N ALA A 98 21.23 -10.22 16.65
CA ALA A 98 21.16 -10.83 15.33
C ALA A 98 22.44 -10.60 14.50
N ASP A 99 23.14 -9.48 14.74
CA ASP A 99 24.40 -9.14 14.05
C ASP A 99 25.64 -9.81 14.66
N ARG A 100 25.65 -9.99 15.99
CA ARG A 100 26.83 -10.52 16.71
C ARG A 100 26.90 -12.04 16.76
N PHE A 101 25.77 -12.70 16.88
CA PHE A 101 25.70 -14.14 17.12
C PHE A 101 25.29 -14.93 15.87
N ASP A 102 25.57 -16.24 15.90
CA ASP A 102 25.10 -17.17 14.86
C ASP A 102 23.59 -17.25 14.87
N ARG A 103 22.95 -16.79 13.77
CA ARG A 103 21.49 -16.67 13.61
C ARG A 103 20.77 -17.99 13.88
N ARG A 104 21.34 -19.13 13.42
CA ARG A 104 20.79 -20.46 13.65
C ARG A 104 20.73 -20.80 15.14
N LYS A 105 21.82 -20.51 15.86
CA LYS A 105 21.88 -20.77 17.31
C LYS A 105 20.91 -19.87 18.07
N VAL A 106 20.87 -18.57 17.73
CA VAL A 106 19.96 -17.60 18.36
C VAL A 106 18.50 -18.03 18.18
N MET A 107 18.08 -18.36 16.96
CA MET A 107 16.71 -18.79 16.68
C MET A 107 16.36 -20.09 17.39
N ALA A 108 17.24 -21.11 17.34
CA ALA A 108 16.98 -22.39 18.00
C ALA A 108 16.92 -22.28 19.52
N LEU A 109 17.82 -21.51 20.14
CA LEU A 109 17.83 -21.29 21.59
C LEU A 109 16.63 -20.47 22.06
N ALA A 110 16.20 -19.47 21.27
CA ALA A 110 15.00 -18.70 21.55
C ALA A 110 13.75 -19.60 21.55
N ASP A 111 13.64 -20.53 20.60
CA ASP A 111 12.50 -21.46 20.56
C ASP A 111 12.55 -22.51 21.70
N ILE A 112 13.74 -22.97 22.13
CA ILE A 112 13.89 -23.79 23.33
C ILE A 112 13.47 -23.00 24.57
N GLY A 113 13.85 -21.73 24.66
CA GLY A 113 13.42 -20.86 25.76
C GLY A 113 11.90 -20.71 25.82
N ARG A 114 11.24 -20.47 24.66
CA ARG A 114 9.78 -20.39 24.56
C ARG A 114 9.11 -21.71 24.95
N PHE A 115 9.63 -22.85 24.49
CA PHE A 115 9.17 -24.17 24.89
C PHE A 115 9.17 -24.33 26.40
N GLY A 116 10.33 -24.09 27.05
CA GLY A 116 10.48 -24.25 28.49
C GLY A 116 9.59 -23.31 29.29
N LEU A 117 9.47 -22.04 28.86
CA LEU A 117 8.64 -21.04 29.49
C LEU A 117 7.14 -21.38 29.41
N LEU A 118 6.63 -21.75 28.23
CA LEU A 118 5.23 -22.14 28.07
C LEU A 118 4.89 -23.40 28.84
N LEU A 119 5.77 -24.37 28.84
CA LEU A 119 5.61 -25.57 29.64
C LEU A 119 5.59 -25.25 31.14
N SER A 120 6.46 -24.36 31.63
CA SER A 120 6.49 -23.93 33.03
C SER A 120 5.21 -23.17 33.42
N ILE A 121 4.66 -22.31 32.48
CA ILE A 121 3.38 -21.61 32.73
C ILE A 121 2.24 -22.64 32.86
N ALA A 122 2.21 -23.65 31.99
CA ALA A 122 1.17 -24.69 32.05
C ALA A 122 1.23 -25.53 33.35
N VAL A 123 2.45 -25.79 33.86
CA VAL A 123 2.66 -26.59 35.08
C VAL A 123 2.37 -25.77 36.33
N VAL A 124 2.95 -24.57 36.44
CA VAL A 124 2.85 -23.71 37.64
C VAL A 124 1.43 -23.18 37.83
N GLY A 125 0.74 -22.75 36.79
CA GLY A 125 -0.65 -22.29 36.81
C GLY A 125 -0.91 -21.06 37.71
N SER A 126 0.13 -20.25 37.99
CA SER A 126 0.02 -19.03 38.80
C SER A 126 -0.14 -17.79 37.93
N PRO A 127 -1.05 -16.85 38.30
CA PRO A 127 -1.21 -15.60 37.53
C PRO A 127 0.10 -14.79 37.40
N TRP A 128 0.87 -14.70 38.48
CA TRP A 128 2.15 -13.97 38.45
C TRP A 128 3.18 -14.60 37.52
N TRP A 129 3.25 -15.92 37.55
CA TRP A 129 4.16 -16.65 36.66
C TRP A 129 3.71 -16.57 35.18
N LEU A 130 2.39 -16.52 34.93
CA LEU A 130 1.85 -16.31 33.58
C LEU A 130 2.36 -15.00 33.00
N PHE A 131 2.27 -13.87 33.71
CA PHE A 131 2.72 -12.57 33.23
C PHE A 131 4.25 -12.52 33.10
N ALA A 132 5.00 -12.99 34.08
CA ALA A 132 6.46 -13.03 34.04
C ALA A 132 6.97 -13.94 32.92
N GLY A 133 6.41 -15.13 32.80
CA GLY A 133 6.75 -16.07 31.72
C GLY A 133 6.41 -15.55 30.32
N ASN A 134 5.22 -14.92 30.16
CA ASN A 134 4.82 -14.31 28.91
C ASN A 134 5.74 -13.15 28.49
N PHE A 135 6.18 -12.32 29.43
CA PHE A 135 7.19 -11.30 29.19
C PHE A 135 8.51 -11.92 28.69
N LEU A 136 8.98 -13.00 29.31
CA LEU A 136 10.20 -13.69 28.87
C LEU A 136 10.03 -14.37 27.50
N VAL A 137 8.84 -14.91 27.20
CA VAL A 137 8.50 -15.40 25.84
C VAL A 137 8.63 -14.27 24.83
N GLY A 138 8.14 -13.07 25.16
CA GLY A 138 8.31 -11.86 24.33
C GLY A 138 9.78 -11.49 24.14
N CYS A 139 10.63 -11.62 25.16
CA CYS A 139 12.08 -11.42 25.04
C CYS A 139 12.72 -12.42 24.05
N CYS A 140 12.32 -13.68 24.10
CA CYS A 140 12.77 -14.69 23.13
C CYS A 140 12.33 -14.33 21.70
N SER A 141 11.10 -13.83 21.52
CA SER A 141 10.58 -13.37 20.24
C SER A 141 11.38 -12.22 19.67
N LEU A 142 11.82 -11.29 20.54
CA LEU A 142 12.66 -10.15 20.15
C LEU A 142 14.00 -10.57 19.56
N LEU A 143 14.56 -11.69 19.99
CA LEU A 143 15.81 -12.25 19.46
C LEU A 143 15.57 -13.02 18.15
N TRP A 144 14.45 -13.73 18.08
CA TRP A 144 14.12 -14.61 16.95
C TRP A 144 13.78 -13.84 15.66
N ILE A 145 12.93 -12.80 15.75
CA ILE A 145 12.41 -12.06 14.57
C ILE A 145 13.53 -11.38 13.76
N PRO A 146 14.44 -10.56 14.35
CA PRO A 146 15.52 -9.96 13.59
C PRO A 146 16.50 -10.97 13.01
N SER A 147 16.76 -12.08 13.72
CA SER A 147 17.63 -13.16 13.24
C SER A 147 17.05 -13.82 11.98
N LYS A 148 15.74 -14.05 11.95
CA LYS A 148 15.04 -14.56 10.77
C LYS A 148 15.07 -13.55 9.61
N ASP A 149 14.74 -12.28 9.85
CA ASP A 149 14.67 -11.26 8.81
C ASP A 149 16.06 -11.02 8.17
N ALA A 150 17.11 -11.04 8.97
CA ALA A 150 18.49 -10.97 8.49
C ALA A 150 18.93 -12.22 7.70
N ALA A 151 18.30 -13.38 7.93
CA ALA A 151 18.65 -14.62 7.23
C ALA A 151 18.04 -14.71 5.82
N VAL A 152 16.88 -14.09 5.57
CA VAL A 152 16.15 -14.17 4.28
C VAL A 152 17.01 -13.72 3.09
N PRO A 153 17.69 -12.55 3.10
CA PRO A 153 18.54 -12.13 1.99
C PRO A 153 19.73 -13.06 1.73
N ASN A 154 20.20 -13.77 2.75
CA ASN A 154 21.32 -14.72 2.60
C ASN A 154 20.93 -16.03 1.92
N LEU A 155 19.65 -16.37 1.93
CA LEU A 155 19.13 -17.59 1.30
C LEU A 155 18.65 -17.35 -0.13
N LEU A 156 18.42 -16.09 -0.50
CA LEU A 156 17.91 -15.68 -1.80
C LEU A 156 18.98 -14.85 -2.54
N ARG A 157 19.14 -15.11 -3.84
CA ARG A 157 20.23 -14.51 -4.63
C ARG A 157 19.83 -13.23 -5.37
N ARG A 158 18.54 -12.97 -5.53
CA ARG A 158 18.01 -11.85 -6.33
C ARG A 158 17.17 -10.93 -5.48
N PRO A 159 17.25 -9.59 -5.68
CA PRO A 159 16.44 -8.62 -4.94
C PRO A 159 14.94 -8.83 -5.11
N ASP A 160 14.47 -9.19 -6.32
CA ASP A 160 13.06 -9.49 -6.62
C ASP A 160 12.53 -10.71 -5.84
N GLN A 161 13.39 -11.70 -5.61
CA GLN A 161 13.07 -12.86 -4.76
C GLN A 161 12.92 -12.46 -3.29
N VAL A 162 13.74 -11.53 -2.80
CA VAL A 162 13.67 -11.04 -1.41
C VAL A 162 12.37 -10.28 -1.20
N GLU A 163 11.98 -9.43 -2.15
CA GLU A 163 10.70 -8.72 -2.09
C GLU A 163 9.52 -9.69 -2.06
N THR A 164 9.51 -10.67 -2.96
CA THR A 164 8.47 -11.71 -3.00
C THR A 164 8.44 -12.53 -1.71
N ALA A 165 9.61 -12.86 -1.13
CA ALA A 165 9.72 -13.57 0.14
C ALA A 165 9.13 -12.76 1.31
N ASN A 166 9.36 -11.45 1.34
CA ASN A 166 8.78 -10.56 2.36
C ASN A 166 7.26 -10.48 2.23
N GLN A 167 6.72 -10.38 1.01
CA GLN A 167 5.28 -10.39 0.76
C GLN A 167 4.65 -11.72 1.22
N LEU A 168 5.27 -12.86 0.87
CA LEU A 168 4.83 -14.18 1.32
C LEU A 168 4.90 -14.31 2.85
N GLY A 169 5.93 -13.73 3.48
CA GLY A 169 6.09 -13.70 4.92
C GLY A 169 4.94 -12.96 5.61
N LEU A 170 4.51 -11.82 5.08
CA LEU A 170 3.39 -11.05 5.62
C LEU A 170 2.06 -11.82 5.52
N VAL A 171 1.75 -12.39 4.35
CA VAL A 171 0.54 -13.20 4.15
C VAL A 171 0.53 -14.42 5.07
N MET A 172 1.66 -15.05 5.25
CA MET A 172 1.78 -16.20 6.14
C MET A 172 1.60 -15.79 7.60
N THR A 173 2.31 -14.77 8.08
CA THR A 173 2.32 -14.37 9.49
C THR A 173 0.97 -13.78 9.93
N TYR A 174 0.37 -12.91 9.12
CA TYR A 174 -0.89 -12.22 9.45
C TYR A 174 -2.13 -12.85 8.80
N GLY A 175 -1.98 -13.88 8.00
CA GLY A 175 -3.08 -14.59 7.37
C GLY A 175 -3.13 -16.05 7.83
N ILE A 176 -2.38 -16.91 7.16
CA ILE A 176 -2.47 -18.37 7.32
C ILE A 176 -2.18 -18.80 8.76
N SER A 177 -1.16 -18.25 9.41
CA SER A 177 -0.76 -18.62 10.77
C SER A 177 -1.80 -18.25 11.81
N VAL A 178 -2.44 -17.07 11.69
CA VAL A 178 -3.50 -16.64 12.62
C VAL A 178 -4.74 -17.50 12.48
N ILE A 179 -5.17 -17.73 11.21
CA ILE A 179 -6.33 -18.58 10.92
C ILE A 179 -6.11 -20.00 11.47
N SER A 180 -4.90 -20.55 11.26
CA SER A 180 -4.54 -21.89 11.76
C SER A 180 -4.49 -21.95 13.28
N GLY A 181 -3.81 -20.99 13.92
CA GLY A 181 -3.69 -20.93 15.39
C GLY A 181 -5.03 -20.72 16.09
N ALA A 182 -5.81 -19.75 15.62
CA ALA A 182 -7.14 -19.47 16.16
C ALA A 182 -8.14 -20.60 15.85
N GLY A 183 -8.06 -21.18 14.65
CA GLY A 183 -8.87 -22.33 14.30
C GLY A 183 -8.56 -23.56 15.14
N LEU A 184 -7.29 -23.82 15.40
CA LEU A 184 -6.88 -24.90 16.29
C LEU A 184 -7.37 -24.66 17.73
N TYR A 185 -7.25 -23.43 18.25
CA TYR A 185 -7.79 -23.05 19.56
C TYR A 185 -9.31 -23.26 19.63
N ALA A 186 -10.05 -22.75 18.63
CA ALA A 186 -11.51 -22.91 18.55
C ALA A 186 -11.94 -24.39 18.43
N LEU A 187 -11.19 -25.18 17.66
CA LEU A 187 -11.44 -26.60 17.48
C LEU A 187 -11.26 -27.37 18.78
N ILE A 188 -10.13 -27.22 19.47
CA ILE A 188 -9.83 -27.93 20.70
C ILE A 188 -10.84 -27.56 21.80
N THR A 189 -11.09 -26.25 21.96
CA THR A 189 -12.05 -25.77 22.99
C THR A 189 -13.49 -26.16 22.64
N GLY A 190 -13.87 -26.12 21.37
CA GLY A 190 -15.21 -26.52 20.90
C GLY A 190 -15.48 -28.03 21.04
N VAL A 191 -14.52 -28.86 20.66
CA VAL A 191 -14.60 -30.32 20.80
C VAL A 191 -14.70 -30.70 22.28
N SER A 192 -13.87 -30.07 23.11
CA SER A 192 -13.91 -30.31 24.54
C SER A 192 -15.27 -29.98 25.18
N ASN A 193 -15.85 -28.84 24.80
CA ASN A 193 -17.17 -28.43 25.33
C ASN A 193 -18.28 -29.38 24.86
N ASN A 194 -18.22 -29.87 23.60
CA ASN A 194 -19.24 -30.77 23.06
C ASN A 194 -19.16 -32.20 23.64
N LEU A 195 -17.95 -32.68 23.92
CA LEU A 195 -17.72 -34.04 24.42
C LEU A 195 -17.67 -34.10 25.95
N ASN A 196 -17.91 -32.96 26.67
CA ASN A 196 -17.77 -32.85 28.11
C ASN A 196 -16.45 -33.42 28.63
N LEU A 197 -15.38 -33.25 27.88
CA LEU A 197 -14.03 -33.68 28.30
C LEU A 197 -13.49 -32.69 29.30
N SER A 198 -14.00 -32.73 30.54
CA SER A 198 -13.44 -31.98 31.64
C SER A 198 -12.29 -32.80 32.24
N PHE A 199 -11.06 -32.42 31.89
CA PHE A 199 -9.86 -32.95 32.59
C PHE A 199 -9.73 -32.43 34.00
N ASP A 200 -10.60 -31.46 34.40
CA ASP A 200 -10.55 -30.76 35.67
C ASP A 200 -11.88 -29.99 35.85
N ASP A 201 -12.42 -29.93 37.07
CA ASP A 201 -13.68 -29.21 37.39
C ASP A 201 -13.60 -27.70 37.11
N THR A 202 -12.39 -27.15 36.96
CA THR A 202 -12.12 -25.73 36.69
C THR A 202 -12.00 -25.42 35.20
N GLY A 203 -12.00 -26.43 34.30
CA GLY A 203 -11.75 -26.25 32.88
C GLY A 203 -10.33 -25.75 32.51
N LEU A 204 -9.42 -25.67 33.49
CA LEU A 204 -8.00 -25.32 33.30
C LEU A 204 -7.26 -26.36 32.49
N GLY A 205 -7.65 -27.66 32.62
CA GLY A 205 -6.98 -28.76 31.97
C GLY A 205 -6.85 -28.61 30.45
N ILE A 206 -7.89 -28.12 29.78
CA ILE A 206 -7.88 -27.95 28.31
C ILE A 206 -6.91 -26.86 27.88
N VAL A 207 -6.92 -25.71 28.56
CA VAL A 207 -6.01 -24.61 28.25
C VAL A 207 -4.56 -25.03 28.49
N LYS A 208 -4.29 -25.82 29.55
CA LYS A 208 -2.97 -26.42 29.81
C LYS A 208 -2.55 -27.36 28.66
N VAL A 209 -3.47 -28.19 28.17
CA VAL A 209 -3.19 -29.07 26.99
C VAL A 209 -2.83 -28.25 25.77
N ILE A 210 -3.56 -27.17 25.50
CA ILE A 210 -3.25 -26.26 24.38
C ILE A 210 -1.85 -25.64 24.55
N LEU A 211 -1.49 -25.20 25.77
CA LEU A 211 -0.18 -24.63 26.05
C LEU A 211 0.96 -25.66 25.88
N ILE A 212 0.75 -26.92 26.30
CA ILE A 212 1.71 -27.99 26.11
C ILE A 212 1.88 -28.31 24.63
N LEU A 213 0.78 -28.41 23.88
CA LEU A 213 0.82 -28.60 22.44
C LEU A 213 1.57 -27.46 21.74
N ASN A 214 1.29 -26.23 22.17
CA ASN A 214 1.97 -25.04 21.65
C ASN A 214 3.46 -25.02 21.98
N ALA A 215 3.83 -25.42 23.19
CA ALA A 215 5.23 -25.62 23.56
C ALA A 215 5.91 -26.67 22.66
N ALA A 216 5.23 -27.78 22.34
CA ALA A 216 5.75 -28.78 21.42
C ALA A 216 6.00 -28.24 20.00
N PHE A 217 5.19 -27.28 19.53
CA PHE A 217 5.45 -26.63 18.25
C PHE A 217 6.75 -25.81 18.25
N TYR A 218 7.06 -25.07 19.31
CA TYR A 218 8.34 -24.38 19.45
C TYR A 218 9.52 -25.34 19.53
N LEU A 219 9.36 -26.45 20.26
CA LEU A 219 10.40 -27.48 20.27
C LEU A 219 10.65 -28.08 18.88
N THR A 220 9.58 -28.38 18.15
CA THR A 220 9.64 -28.88 16.77
C THR A 220 10.31 -27.86 15.86
N SER A 221 9.98 -26.56 15.99
CA SER A 221 10.63 -25.48 15.27
C SER A 221 12.14 -25.45 15.54
N SER A 222 12.54 -25.50 16.81
CA SER A 222 13.95 -25.52 17.21
C SER A 222 14.71 -26.71 16.62
N LEU A 223 14.12 -27.90 16.68
CA LEU A 223 14.70 -29.10 16.12
C LEU A 223 14.86 -29.01 14.58
N LEU A 224 13.87 -28.48 13.89
CA LEU A 224 13.93 -28.23 12.44
C LEU A 224 15.02 -27.23 12.09
N ILE A 225 15.13 -26.11 12.81
CA ILE A 225 16.20 -25.13 12.62
C ILE A 225 17.55 -25.80 12.82
N TRP A 226 17.71 -26.58 13.91
CA TRP A 226 18.98 -27.21 14.26
C TRP A 226 19.37 -28.30 13.30
N THR A 227 18.43 -29.10 12.80
CA THR A 227 18.76 -30.29 11.99
C THR A 227 18.67 -30.04 10.48
N ARG A 228 17.77 -29.17 10.04
CA ARG A 228 17.39 -29.08 8.61
C ARG A 228 17.85 -27.81 7.90
N ILE A 229 18.33 -26.77 8.61
CA ILE A 229 18.67 -25.47 8.01
C ILE A 229 20.10 -25.04 8.44
N PRO A 230 21.16 -25.79 8.07
CA PRO A 230 22.54 -25.39 8.39
C PRO A 230 22.97 -24.10 7.68
N GLU A 231 22.29 -23.73 6.59
CA GLU A 231 22.56 -22.54 5.79
C GLU A 231 22.39 -21.23 6.58
N LEU A 232 21.63 -21.23 7.67
CA LEU A 232 21.45 -20.09 8.56
C LEU A 232 22.74 -19.67 9.29
N SER A 233 23.67 -20.61 9.51
CA SER A 233 24.97 -20.34 10.15
C SER A 233 25.95 -19.66 9.21
N ARG A 234 25.72 -19.69 7.89
CA ARG A 234 26.60 -19.01 6.93
C ARG A 234 26.38 -17.52 7.03
N ARG A 235 27.34 -16.79 7.65
CA ARG A 235 27.48 -15.37 7.40
C ARG A 235 27.65 -15.21 5.90
N ALA A 236 26.84 -14.35 5.25
CA ALA A 236 27.24 -13.86 3.95
C ALA A 236 28.68 -13.36 4.10
N ALA A 237 29.61 -13.95 3.34
CA ALA A 237 30.89 -13.32 3.15
C ALA A 237 30.56 -11.88 2.81
N ALA A 238 31.02 -10.93 3.62
CA ALA A 238 30.94 -9.51 3.29
C ALA A 238 31.31 -9.43 1.80
N PRO A 239 30.56 -8.74 0.94
CA PRO A 239 30.94 -8.61 -0.44
C PRO A 239 32.37 -8.09 -0.41
N ALA A 240 33.30 -8.96 -0.83
CA ALA A 240 34.72 -8.65 -0.96
C ALA A 240 34.92 -7.73 -2.17
N ALA A 241 34.20 -6.65 -2.20
CA ALA A 241 34.26 -5.59 -3.21
C ALA A 241 33.60 -4.31 -2.71
N ALA A 242 33.77 -3.98 -1.44
CA ALA A 242 34.16 -2.63 -1.11
C ALA A 242 35.71 -2.63 -1.16
N ALA A 243 36.27 -3.10 -2.30
CA ALA A 243 37.61 -2.71 -2.67
C ALA A 243 37.59 -1.19 -2.69
N GLU A 244 38.43 -0.63 -1.86
CA GLU A 244 38.86 0.74 -1.85
C GLU A 244 38.84 1.31 -3.27
N VAL A 245 37.75 2.02 -3.61
CA VAL A 245 37.84 3.01 -4.67
C VAL A 245 38.76 4.08 -4.07
N PRO A 246 39.96 4.31 -4.65
CA PRO A 246 40.83 5.37 -4.15
C PRO A 246 40.02 6.64 -4.18
N ALA A 247 39.92 7.29 -3.04
CA ALA A 247 39.33 8.62 -2.91
C ALA A 247 40.11 9.56 -3.83
N VAL A 248 39.59 9.72 -5.05
CA VAL A 248 39.99 10.85 -5.86
C VAL A 248 39.42 12.07 -5.14
N ALA A 249 40.34 12.83 -4.58
CA ALA A 249 40.10 14.09 -3.95
C ALA A 249 39.48 15.06 -4.94
N THR A 250 38.14 15.11 -4.99
CA THR A 250 37.41 16.27 -5.45
C THR A 250 36.76 16.89 -4.21
N GLY A 251 37.37 17.99 -3.78
CA GLY A 251 36.92 18.79 -2.65
C GLY A 251 35.55 19.41 -2.93
N ALA A 252 34.52 18.73 -2.49
CA ALA A 252 33.20 19.28 -2.21
C ALA A 252 32.71 18.58 -0.95
N THR A 253 33.16 19.10 0.20
CA THR A 253 32.53 18.83 1.50
C THR A 253 31.15 19.47 1.50
N THR A 254 30.12 18.74 1.03
CA THR A 254 28.78 19.02 1.49
C THR A 254 28.68 18.53 2.92
N PRO A 255 28.49 19.40 3.91
CA PRO A 255 28.25 18.97 5.28
C PRO A 255 26.87 18.29 5.25
N THR A 256 26.84 16.95 5.42
CA THR A 256 25.61 16.28 5.83
C THR A 256 25.17 16.93 7.14
N PRO A 257 24.04 17.63 7.17
CA PRO A 257 23.57 18.21 8.42
C PRO A 257 23.28 17.03 9.35
N ARG A 258 24.02 16.96 10.48
CA ARG A 258 23.63 16.14 11.63
C ARG A 258 22.33 16.74 12.18
N THR A 259 21.24 16.55 11.48
CA THR A 259 19.93 16.92 11.99
C THR A 259 19.62 15.99 13.14
N GLY A 260 19.58 16.52 14.36
CA GLY A 260 19.23 15.76 15.54
C GLY A 260 17.86 15.07 15.33
N PHE A 261 17.63 13.94 15.98
CA PHE A 261 16.38 13.16 15.91
C PHE A 261 15.12 14.05 15.99
N LEU A 262 15.12 15.06 16.86
CA LEU A 262 14.03 16.03 17.01
C LEU A 262 13.83 16.91 15.77
N ALA A 263 14.89 17.31 15.07
CA ALA A 263 14.78 18.06 13.83
C ALA A 263 14.17 17.19 12.71
N MET A 264 14.57 15.93 12.63
CA MET A 264 14.03 14.96 11.66
C MET A 264 12.54 14.71 11.90
N VAL A 265 12.11 14.58 13.17
CA VAL A 265 10.68 14.41 13.52
C VAL A 265 9.87 15.67 13.20
N ARG A 266 10.47 16.86 13.46
CA ARG A 266 9.81 18.13 13.15
C ARG A 266 9.65 18.35 11.64
N ASP A 267 10.65 18.02 10.84
CA ASP A 267 10.61 18.14 9.38
C ASP A 267 9.61 17.17 8.77
N ALA A 268 9.58 15.92 9.27
CA ALA A 268 8.54 14.96 8.90
C ALA A 268 7.13 15.44 9.29
N GLY A 269 6.97 16.03 10.48
CA GLY A 269 5.69 16.61 10.92
C GLY A 269 5.26 17.81 10.06
N ARG A 270 6.22 18.63 9.59
CA ARG A 270 5.94 19.72 8.66
C ARG A 270 5.49 19.20 7.31
N PHE A 271 6.18 18.20 6.77
CA PHE A 271 5.82 17.55 5.51
C PHE A 271 4.43 16.91 5.56
N VAL A 272 4.08 16.19 6.63
CA VAL A 272 2.74 15.63 6.84
C VAL A 272 1.67 16.72 6.87
N ARG A 273 1.97 17.87 7.48
CA ARG A 273 1.02 19.00 7.53
C ARG A 273 0.83 19.66 6.17
N SER A 274 1.86 19.74 5.35
CA SER A 274 1.82 20.38 4.02
C SER A 274 1.15 19.52 2.95
N THR A 275 1.14 18.18 3.09
CA THR A 275 0.64 17.25 2.07
C THR A 275 -0.69 16.62 2.51
N PRO A 276 -1.86 17.08 1.98
CA PRO A 276 -3.18 16.58 2.41
C PRO A 276 -3.34 15.07 2.24
N LEU A 277 -2.80 14.50 1.17
CA LEU A 277 -2.82 13.06 0.90
C LEU A 277 -2.16 12.27 2.03
N VAL A 278 -0.91 12.61 2.38
CA VAL A 278 -0.14 11.93 3.44
C VAL A 278 -0.80 12.12 4.80
N ARG A 279 -1.33 13.30 5.06
CA ARG A 279 -2.07 13.58 6.29
C ARG A 279 -3.35 12.75 6.40
N GLY A 280 -4.15 12.68 5.33
CA GLY A 280 -5.36 11.85 5.27
C GLY A 280 -5.04 10.36 5.46
N LEU A 281 -3.97 9.88 4.83
CA LEU A 281 -3.50 8.51 4.96
C LEU A 281 -3.11 8.17 6.40
N LEU A 282 -2.30 9.02 7.05
CA LEU A 282 -1.88 8.81 8.44
C LEU A 282 -3.06 8.86 9.40
N ILE A 283 -3.93 9.86 9.31
CA ILE A 283 -5.11 9.99 10.16
C ILE A 283 -6.02 8.76 9.97
N GLY A 284 -6.32 8.39 8.74
CA GLY A 284 -7.16 7.24 8.42
C GLY A 284 -6.60 5.95 9.01
N MET A 285 -5.31 5.71 8.82
CA MET A 285 -4.67 4.48 9.31
C MET A 285 -4.55 4.44 10.83
N LEU A 286 -4.23 5.56 11.48
CA LEU A 286 -4.19 5.62 12.94
C LEU A 286 -5.56 5.33 13.56
N GLY A 287 -6.63 5.91 13.00
CA GLY A 287 -7.99 5.62 13.45
C GLY A 287 -8.41 4.17 13.20
N ALA A 288 -8.05 3.61 12.04
CA ALA A 288 -8.30 2.20 11.72
C ALA A 288 -7.55 1.26 12.68
N MET A 289 -6.28 1.56 12.99
CA MET A 289 -5.49 0.77 13.93
C MET A 289 -5.99 0.88 15.37
N ALA A 290 -6.43 2.07 15.80
CA ALA A 290 -7.06 2.24 17.12
C ALA A 290 -8.35 1.41 17.24
N SER A 291 -9.17 1.43 16.20
CA SER A 291 -10.42 0.66 16.14
C SER A 291 -10.17 -0.85 16.08
N ALA A 292 -9.21 -1.30 15.26
CA ALA A 292 -8.80 -2.70 15.21
C ALA A 292 -8.21 -3.17 16.54
N GLY A 293 -7.40 -2.34 17.20
CA GLY A 293 -6.87 -2.62 18.54
C GLY A 293 -7.97 -2.73 19.60
N ALA A 294 -9.00 -1.88 19.52
CA ALA A 294 -10.16 -1.95 20.38
C ALA A 294 -10.96 -3.25 20.17
N LEU A 295 -11.12 -3.67 18.91
CA LEU A 295 -11.77 -4.95 18.59
C LEU A 295 -11.00 -6.13 19.17
N VAL A 296 -9.71 -6.24 18.88
CA VAL A 296 -8.87 -7.35 19.34
C VAL A 296 -8.75 -7.33 20.86
N GLY A 297 -8.59 -6.15 21.47
CA GLY A 297 -8.49 -5.97 22.91
C GLY A 297 -9.77 -6.33 23.67
N SER A 298 -10.94 -6.21 23.04
CA SER A 298 -12.23 -6.59 23.65
C SER A 298 -12.72 -7.99 23.27
N ALA A 299 -12.05 -8.67 22.33
CA ALA A 299 -12.57 -9.86 21.66
C ALA A 299 -12.90 -11.02 22.62
N GLN A 300 -12.09 -11.23 23.67
CA GLN A 300 -12.35 -12.28 24.66
C GLN A 300 -13.57 -11.96 25.53
N ALA A 301 -13.62 -10.76 26.12
CA ALA A 301 -14.74 -10.32 26.93
C ALA A 301 -16.04 -10.27 26.09
N TYR A 302 -15.94 -9.85 24.84
CA TYR A 302 -17.06 -9.86 23.90
C TYR A 302 -17.55 -11.28 23.58
N ALA A 303 -16.66 -12.25 23.37
CA ALA A 303 -17.05 -13.66 23.20
C ALA A 303 -17.77 -14.24 24.40
N LEU A 304 -17.34 -13.86 25.61
CA LEU A 304 -18.02 -14.23 26.87
C LEU A 304 -19.40 -13.57 27.00
N SER A 305 -19.54 -12.28 26.65
CA SER A 305 -20.82 -11.56 26.66
C SER A 305 -21.86 -12.16 25.72
N LEU A 306 -21.40 -12.82 24.64
CA LEU A 306 -22.23 -13.57 23.70
C LEU A 306 -22.59 -14.98 24.17
N ARG A 307 -22.15 -15.39 25.42
CA ARG A 307 -22.29 -16.75 25.97
C ARG A 307 -21.66 -17.84 25.08
N GLY A 308 -20.69 -17.48 24.25
CA GLY A 308 -20.05 -18.39 23.30
C GLY A 308 -18.76 -19.03 23.78
N GLY A 309 -18.22 -18.55 24.91
CA GLY A 309 -17.01 -19.08 25.55
C GLY A 309 -15.74 -18.98 24.65
N ASP A 310 -14.74 -19.79 25.00
CA ASP A 310 -13.42 -19.79 24.37
C ASP A 310 -13.45 -20.17 22.88
N SER A 311 -14.35 -21.05 22.47
CA SER A 311 -14.52 -21.44 21.07
C SER A 311 -14.97 -20.27 20.19
N THR A 312 -15.90 -19.45 20.68
CA THR A 312 -16.35 -18.24 19.99
C THR A 312 -15.22 -17.21 19.88
N PHE A 313 -14.39 -17.07 20.91
CA PHE A 313 -13.21 -16.19 20.85
C PHE A 313 -12.29 -16.60 19.67
N GLY A 314 -11.96 -17.86 19.54
CA GLY A 314 -11.16 -18.36 18.41
C GLY A 314 -11.85 -18.16 17.05
N LEU A 315 -13.17 -18.42 16.95
CA LEU A 315 -13.93 -18.23 15.73
C LEU A 315 -14.01 -16.76 15.27
N LEU A 316 -14.11 -15.81 16.21
CA LEU A 316 -14.06 -14.39 15.89
C LEU A 316 -12.70 -14.00 15.28
N PHE A 317 -11.59 -14.55 15.80
CA PHE A 317 -10.27 -14.35 15.19
C PHE A 317 -10.19 -14.97 13.80
N VAL A 318 -10.67 -16.20 13.60
CA VAL A 318 -10.72 -16.83 12.29
C VAL A 318 -11.50 -15.95 11.30
N ALA A 319 -12.70 -15.50 11.67
CA ALA A 319 -13.53 -14.65 10.82
C ALA A 319 -12.84 -13.32 10.48
N LEU A 320 -12.20 -12.67 11.46
CA LEU A 320 -11.47 -11.42 11.27
C LEU A 320 -10.35 -11.59 10.24
N PHE A 321 -9.52 -12.62 10.40
CA PHE A 321 -8.34 -12.80 9.56
C PHE A 321 -8.64 -13.45 8.20
N VAL A 322 -9.68 -14.27 8.09
CA VAL A 322 -10.23 -14.70 6.79
C VAL A 322 -10.75 -13.47 6.04
N GLY A 323 -11.48 -12.60 6.71
CA GLY A 323 -11.87 -11.31 6.18
C GLY A 323 -10.67 -10.49 5.69
N LEU A 324 -9.65 -10.30 6.54
CA LEU A 324 -8.46 -9.52 6.24
C LEU A 324 -7.75 -10.05 4.98
N VAL A 325 -7.53 -11.34 4.86
CA VAL A 325 -6.92 -11.96 3.67
C VAL A 325 -7.81 -11.76 2.44
N SER A 326 -9.13 -11.95 2.57
CA SER A 326 -10.07 -11.75 1.46
C SER A 326 -10.10 -10.30 0.98
N GLY A 327 -10.01 -9.33 1.90
CA GLY A 327 -9.91 -7.90 1.58
C GLY A 327 -8.61 -7.55 0.89
N MET A 328 -7.47 -8.05 1.37
CA MET A 328 -6.18 -7.86 0.72
C MET A 328 -6.16 -8.43 -0.72
N THR A 329 -6.68 -9.64 -0.92
CA THR A 329 -6.71 -10.29 -2.23
C THR A 329 -7.78 -9.70 -3.17
N GLY A 330 -8.87 -9.16 -2.63
CA GLY A 330 -9.94 -8.51 -3.37
C GLY A 330 -9.65 -7.05 -3.75
N SER A 331 -8.81 -6.36 -2.97
CA SER A 331 -8.49 -4.94 -3.16
C SER A 331 -7.99 -4.60 -4.58
N PRO A 332 -7.09 -5.35 -5.25
CA PRO A 332 -6.66 -5.03 -6.60
C PRO A 332 -7.79 -5.06 -7.64
N LYS A 333 -8.79 -5.95 -7.46
CA LYS A 333 -9.98 -5.99 -8.32
C LYS A 333 -10.87 -4.76 -8.09
N LEU A 334 -10.95 -4.31 -6.84
CA LEU A 334 -11.77 -3.17 -6.45
C LEU A 334 -11.13 -1.83 -6.91
N VAL A 335 -9.81 -1.74 -6.90
CA VAL A 335 -9.04 -0.58 -7.43
C VAL A 335 -9.28 -0.37 -8.93
N ARG A 336 -9.58 -1.42 -9.70
CA ARG A 336 -9.99 -1.28 -11.10
C ARG A 336 -11.33 -0.54 -11.26
N ARG A 337 -12.13 -0.48 -10.20
CA ARG A 337 -13.48 0.13 -10.20
C ARG A 337 -13.55 1.44 -9.41
N LEU A 338 -12.72 1.59 -8.37
CA LEU A 338 -12.68 2.75 -7.48
C LEU A 338 -11.25 3.31 -7.39
N PRO A 339 -11.05 4.64 -7.37
CA PRO A 339 -9.75 5.25 -7.09
C PRO A 339 -9.20 4.75 -5.75
N ARG A 340 -7.87 4.53 -5.66
CA ARG A 340 -7.22 4.05 -4.45
C ARG A 340 -7.53 4.92 -3.24
N ASN A 341 -7.49 6.25 -3.41
CA ASN A 341 -7.75 7.22 -2.35
C ASN A 341 -9.18 7.11 -1.80
N ARG A 342 -10.16 6.94 -2.68
CA ARG A 342 -11.57 6.72 -2.30
C ARG A 342 -11.78 5.36 -1.64
N LEU A 343 -11.19 4.29 -2.21
CA LEU A 343 -11.29 2.95 -1.64
C LEU A 343 -10.77 2.88 -0.21
N PHE A 344 -9.63 3.55 0.07
CA PHE A 344 -9.05 3.61 1.41
C PHE A 344 -10.02 4.21 2.44
N GLY A 345 -10.55 5.40 2.15
CA GLY A 345 -11.50 6.07 3.06
C GLY A 345 -12.80 5.29 3.24
N ILE A 346 -13.39 4.79 2.14
CA ILE A 346 -14.64 4.00 2.16
C ILE A 346 -14.44 2.71 2.98
N ALA A 347 -13.32 2.02 2.80
CA ALA A 347 -13.03 0.80 3.55
C ALA A 347 -13.00 1.07 5.06
N ILE A 348 -12.39 2.16 5.52
CA ILE A 348 -12.35 2.52 6.93
C ILE A 348 -13.74 2.89 7.45
N VAL A 349 -14.56 3.62 6.68
CA VAL A 349 -15.94 3.94 7.06
C VAL A 349 -16.78 2.67 7.21
N VAL A 350 -16.72 1.77 6.22
CA VAL A 350 -17.47 0.50 6.25
C VAL A 350 -16.98 -0.38 7.40
N ALA A 351 -15.68 -0.41 7.69
CA ALA A 351 -15.13 -1.09 8.87
C ALA A 351 -15.74 -0.54 10.17
N GLY A 352 -15.79 0.78 10.32
CA GLY A 352 -16.42 1.44 11.47
C GLY A 352 -17.91 1.10 11.61
N LEU A 353 -18.66 1.14 10.51
CA LEU A 353 -20.09 0.76 10.51
C LEU A 353 -20.27 -0.74 10.83
N SER A 354 -19.41 -1.61 10.31
CA SER A 354 -19.44 -3.04 10.65
C SER A 354 -19.17 -3.27 12.14
N GLN A 355 -18.29 -2.47 12.75
CA GLN A 355 -17.99 -2.54 14.17
C GLN A 355 -19.16 -2.03 15.03
N LEU A 356 -19.92 -1.03 14.57
CA LEU A 356 -21.16 -0.61 15.21
C LEU A 356 -22.21 -1.73 15.20
N MET A 357 -22.40 -2.38 14.05
CA MET A 357 -23.32 -3.52 13.94
C MET A 357 -22.87 -4.70 14.79
N LEU A 358 -21.57 -4.95 14.88
CA LEU A 358 -20.99 -5.95 15.76
C LEU A 358 -21.33 -5.67 17.22
N ALA A 359 -21.16 -4.43 17.69
CA ALA A 359 -21.45 -4.03 19.06
C ALA A 359 -22.93 -4.23 19.46
N LEU A 360 -23.84 -4.12 18.48
CA LEU A 360 -25.28 -4.32 18.68
C LEU A 360 -25.72 -5.80 18.52
N SER A 361 -24.82 -6.66 18.08
CA SER A 361 -25.14 -8.06 17.81
C SER A 361 -25.40 -8.84 19.11
N PRO A 362 -26.53 -9.58 19.20
CA PRO A 362 -26.91 -10.33 20.40
C PRO A 362 -26.38 -11.77 20.41
N HIS A 363 -25.87 -12.29 19.29
CA HIS A 363 -25.56 -13.71 19.13
C HIS A 363 -24.29 -13.93 18.30
N PRO A 364 -23.43 -14.93 18.63
CA PRO A 364 -22.19 -15.19 17.90
C PRO A 364 -22.35 -15.35 16.39
N ILE A 365 -23.39 -16.06 15.94
CA ILE A 365 -23.65 -16.30 14.50
C ILE A 365 -23.92 -14.98 13.76
N VAL A 366 -24.59 -14.02 14.40
CA VAL A 366 -24.86 -12.69 13.84
C VAL A 366 -23.59 -11.82 13.83
N SER A 367 -22.71 -12.02 14.80
CA SER A 367 -21.44 -11.29 14.93
C SER A 367 -20.43 -11.67 13.84
N LEU A 368 -20.35 -12.95 13.46
CA LEU A 368 -19.34 -13.47 12.53
C LEU A 368 -19.30 -12.75 11.16
N PRO A 369 -20.43 -12.52 10.45
CA PRO A 369 -20.39 -11.80 9.18
C PRO A 369 -19.90 -10.33 9.32
N PHE A 370 -20.23 -9.66 10.43
CA PHE A 370 -19.75 -8.30 10.67
C PHE A 370 -18.24 -8.28 10.98
N VAL A 371 -17.73 -9.24 11.74
CA VAL A 371 -16.29 -9.39 11.99
C VAL A 371 -15.54 -9.71 10.70
N LEU A 372 -16.09 -10.60 9.86
CA LEU A 372 -15.51 -10.93 8.56
C LEU A 372 -15.48 -9.72 7.64
N LEU A 373 -16.57 -8.96 7.56
CA LEU A 373 -16.64 -7.73 6.75
C LEU A 373 -15.66 -6.66 7.27
N LEU A 374 -15.58 -6.49 8.59
CA LEU A 374 -14.61 -5.59 9.22
C LEU A 374 -13.18 -6.00 8.85
N GLY A 375 -12.87 -7.29 8.95
CA GLY A 375 -11.57 -7.82 8.52
C GLY A 375 -11.28 -7.53 7.04
N ALA A 376 -12.26 -7.76 6.16
CA ALA A 376 -12.12 -7.50 4.72
C ALA A 376 -11.84 -6.00 4.44
N CYS A 377 -12.57 -5.12 5.09
CA CYS A 377 -12.35 -3.69 4.99
C CYS A 377 -10.97 -3.27 5.54
N ALA A 378 -10.54 -3.83 6.67
CA ALA A 378 -9.22 -3.58 7.25
C ALA A 378 -8.11 -4.05 6.31
N GLY A 379 -8.25 -5.23 5.70
CA GLY A 379 -7.30 -5.76 4.71
C GLY A 379 -7.21 -4.91 3.44
N ALA A 380 -8.36 -4.45 2.94
CA ALA A 380 -8.42 -3.55 1.79
C ALA A 380 -7.76 -2.19 2.10
N ALA A 381 -8.07 -1.59 3.26
CA ALA A 381 -7.47 -0.32 3.70
C ALA A 381 -5.95 -0.46 3.89
N PHE A 382 -5.49 -1.53 4.54
CA PHE A 382 -4.07 -1.78 4.78
C PHE A 382 -3.28 -1.87 3.47
N LEU A 383 -3.71 -2.74 2.54
CA LEU A 383 -3.01 -2.91 1.27
C LEU A 383 -3.04 -1.62 0.42
N THR A 384 -4.19 -0.95 0.38
CA THR A 384 -4.34 0.31 -0.36
C THR A 384 -3.45 1.39 0.23
N GLY A 385 -3.37 1.51 1.57
CA GLY A 385 -2.51 2.49 2.24
C GLY A 385 -1.02 2.27 1.95
N VAL A 386 -0.54 1.03 2.03
CA VAL A 386 0.85 0.68 1.69
C VAL A 386 1.14 0.99 0.21
N THR A 387 0.18 0.70 -0.68
CA THR A 387 0.33 0.96 -2.12
C THR A 387 0.41 2.46 -2.41
N ILE A 388 -0.42 3.29 -1.77
CA ILE A 388 -0.39 4.76 -1.94
C ILE A 388 0.97 5.32 -1.54
N ILE A 389 1.56 4.86 -0.42
CA ILE A 389 2.92 5.28 -0.02
C ILE A 389 3.93 4.90 -1.11
N GLY A 390 3.80 3.71 -1.68
CA GLY A 390 4.71 3.21 -2.70
C GLY A 390 4.63 3.93 -4.05
N THR A 391 3.46 4.46 -4.42
CA THR A 391 3.22 5.01 -5.76
C THR A 391 3.08 6.53 -5.82
N GLU A 392 2.70 7.18 -4.71
CA GLU A 392 2.36 8.62 -4.71
C GLU A 392 3.31 9.45 -3.82
N VAL A 393 4.27 8.81 -3.17
CA VAL A 393 5.27 9.49 -2.33
C VAL A 393 6.63 9.45 -3.02
N ASP A 394 7.26 10.63 -3.13
CA ASP A 394 8.58 10.78 -3.75
C ASP A 394 9.63 9.84 -3.15
N ASP A 395 10.49 9.27 -3.99
CA ASP A 395 11.51 8.30 -3.61
C ASP A 395 12.46 8.83 -2.52
N SER A 396 12.79 10.11 -2.55
CA SER A 396 13.69 10.78 -1.59
C SER A 396 13.19 10.77 -0.14
N VAL A 397 11.86 10.71 0.06
CA VAL A 397 11.21 10.74 1.39
C VAL A 397 10.43 9.46 1.70
N ARG A 398 10.18 8.59 0.71
CA ARG A 398 9.37 7.36 0.82
C ARG A 398 9.81 6.44 1.96
N GLY A 399 11.11 6.17 2.06
CA GLY A 399 11.64 5.30 3.12
C GLY A 399 11.38 5.86 4.52
N ARG A 400 11.52 7.18 4.69
CA ARG A 400 11.30 7.87 5.97
C ARG A 400 9.83 7.88 6.35
N ILE A 401 8.94 8.17 5.40
CA ILE A 401 7.48 8.17 5.63
C ILE A 401 6.99 6.76 5.95
N ASN A 402 7.46 5.76 5.23
CA ASN A 402 7.08 4.36 5.50
C ASN A 402 7.55 3.90 6.90
N ALA A 403 8.73 4.28 7.34
CA ALA A 403 9.22 3.96 8.68
C ALA A 403 8.35 4.59 9.77
N ILE A 404 7.98 5.88 9.63
CA ILE A 404 7.09 6.58 10.54
C ILE A 404 5.71 5.93 10.55
N TYR A 405 5.13 5.67 9.38
CA TYR A 405 3.84 5.02 9.20
C TYR A 405 3.80 3.67 9.92
N GLN A 406 4.75 2.78 9.66
CA GLN A 406 4.84 1.45 10.27
C GLN A 406 5.01 1.51 11.80
N SER A 407 5.82 2.43 12.30
CA SER A 407 6.05 2.60 13.73
C SER A 407 4.79 3.12 14.44
N MET A 408 4.15 4.14 13.89
CA MET A 408 2.91 4.71 14.44
C MET A 408 1.78 3.68 14.44
N MET A 409 1.62 2.91 13.37
CA MET A 409 0.65 1.81 13.29
C MET A 409 0.81 0.82 14.44
N LYS A 410 2.03 0.34 14.66
CA LYS A 410 2.32 -0.64 15.72
C LYS A 410 2.04 -0.07 17.10
N ILE A 411 2.47 1.16 17.37
CA ILE A 411 2.28 1.83 18.65
C ILE A 411 0.77 2.02 18.94
N VAL A 412 0.01 2.51 17.97
CA VAL A 412 -1.42 2.77 18.15
C VAL A 412 -2.20 1.47 18.30
N LEU A 413 -1.90 0.46 17.46
CA LEU A 413 -2.53 -0.86 17.57
C LEU A 413 -2.26 -1.50 18.94
N ALA A 414 -0.99 -1.54 19.36
CA ALA A 414 -0.57 -2.10 20.64
C ALA A 414 -1.16 -1.34 21.82
N GLY A 415 -1.12 -0.01 21.77
CA GLY A 415 -1.71 0.84 22.81
C GLY A 415 -3.22 0.66 22.94
N ALA A 416 -3.95 0.59 21.82
CA ALA A 416 -5.38 0.34 21.82
C ALA A 416 -5.72 -1.08 22.33
N MET A 417 -4.95 -2.11 21.92
CA MET A 417 -5.13 -3.47 22.44
C MET A 417 -4.93 -3.57 23.96
N ALA A 418 -3.97 -2.83 24.50
CA ALA A 418 -3.70 -2.82 25.95
C ALA A 418 -4.71 -1.95 26.73
N LEU A 419 -5.12 -0.80 26.18
CA LEU A 419 -6.03 0.14 26.86
C LEU A 419 -7.48 -0.34 26.85
N THR A 420 -7.91 -1.00 25.79
CA THR A 420 -9.31 -1.40 25.61
C THR A 420 -9.83 -2.32 26.73
N PRO A 421 -9.13 -3.39 27.15
CA PRO A 421 -9.61 -4.24 28.24
C PRO A 421 -9.73 -3.48 29.55
N LEU A 422 -8.88 -2.47 29.78
CA LEU A 422 -8.98 -1.61 30.97
C LEU A 422 -10.28 -0.79 30.94
N LEU A 423 -10.63 -0.22 29.76
CA LEU A 423 -11.88 0.50 29.59
C LEU A 423 -13.10 -0.41 29.72
N VAL A 424 -13.03 -1.63 29.20
CA VAL A 424 -14.06 -2.66 29.34
C VAL A 424 -14.31 -2.99 30.82
N GLY A 425 -13.25 -3.18 31.59
CA GLY A 425 -13.35 -3.50 33.03
C GLY A 425 -13.91 -2.38 33.91
N LEU A 426 -13.99 -1.14 33.42
CA LEU A 426 -14.58 -0.02 34.16
C LEU A 426 -16.12 -0.03 34.17
N VAL A 427 -16.76 -0.68 33.21
CA VAL A 427 -18.21 -0.71 33.04
C VAL A 427 -18.77 -1.99 33.69
N ARG A 428 -19.67 -1.84 34.65
CA ARG A 428 -20.31 -3.00 35.30
C ARG A 428 -21.31 -3.65 34.33
N PRO A 429 -21.31 -4.98 34.20
CA PRO A 429 -22.29 -5.68 33.39
C PRO A 429 -23.73 -5.47 33.91
N HIS A 430 -24.69 -5.22 33.05
CA HIS A 430 -26.09 -5.11 33.32
C HIS A 430 -26.93 -5.73 32.20
N HIS A 431 -28.14 -6.18 32.51
CA HIS A 431 -29.05 -6.78 31.58
C HIS A 431 -30.01 -5.73 31.03
N ILE A 432 -30.15 -5.70 29.70
CA ILE A 432 -31.12 -4.87 28.99
C ILE A 432 -31.94 -5.79 28.08
N THR A 433 -33.27 -5.66 28.11
CA THR A 433 -34.14 -6.31 27.15
C THR A 433 -34.24 -5.47 25.88
N LEU A 434 -33.64 -5.94 24.77
CA LEU A 434 -33.73 -5.30 23.49
C LEU A 434 -34.47 -6.23 22.50
N PHE A 435 -35.51 -5.73 21.84
CA PHE A 435 -36.35 -6.53 20.91
C PHE A 435 -36.88 -7.84 21.53
N GLY A 436 -37.25 -7.81 22.82
CA GLY A 436 -37.79 -9.00 23.54
C GLY A 436 -36.76 -10.08 23.87
N ARG A 437 -35.46 -9.78 23.79
CA ARG A 437 -34.36 -10.67 24.18
C ARG A 437 -33.50 -10.01 25.25
N ASP A 438 -33.18 -10.78 26.27
CA ASP A 438 -32.24 -10.34 27.32
C ASP A 438 -30.84 -10.33 26.76
N MET A 439 -30.24 -9.15 26.67
CA MET A 439 -28.89 -8.92 26.22
C MET A 439 -28.03 -8.45 27.41
N LEU A 440 -26.93 -9.12 27.62
CA LEU A 440 -25.91 -8.65 28.56
C LEU A 440 -25.20 -7.46 27.94
N VAL A 441 -25.32 -6.30 28.57
CA VAL A 441 -24.55 -5.11 28.18
C VAL A 441 -23.44 -4.94 29.22
N ASP A 442 -22.25 -5.24 28.77
CA ASP A 442 -21.01 -5.06 29.51
C ASP A 442 -20.18 -3.93 28.91
N GLY A 443 -18.98 -3.70 29.38
CA GLY A 443 -18.08 -2.67 28.88
C GLY A 443 -17.63 -2.87 27.43
N THR A 444 -17.77 -4.08 26.86
CA THR A 444 -17.35 -4.35 25.47
C THR A 444 -18.18 -3.59 24.46
N ARG A 445 -19.50 -3.50 24.67
CA ARG A 445 -20.43 -2.87 23.74
C ARG A 445 -20.21 -1.36 23.59
N PRO A 446 -20.17 -0.55 24.66
CA PRO A 446 -19.91 0.89 24.54
C PRO A 446 -18.50 1.17 23.99
N VAL A 447 -17.51 0.35 24.31
CA VAL A 447 -16.14 0.50 23.77
C VAL A 447 -16.11 0.20 22.26
N LEU A 448 -16.76 -0.89 21.82
CA LEU A 448 -16.86 -1.21 20.38
C LEU A 448 -17.68 -0.16 19.62
N LEU A 449 -18.76 0.36 20.21
CA LEU A 449 -19.54 1.47 19.62
C LEU A 449 -18.68 2.71 19.46
N GLY A 450 -17.98 3.13 20.53
CA GLY A 450 -17.10 4.30 20.48
C GLY A 450 -15.98 4.15 19.45
N ALA A 451 -15.35 2.97 19.40
CA ALA A 451 -14.30 2.68 18.42
C ALA A 451 -14.85 2.62 16.98
N GLY A 452 -16.06 2.08 16.79
CA GLY A 452 -16.72 2.08 15.47
C GLY A 452 -17.08 3.49 14.98
N VAL A 453 -17.61 4.35 15.86
CA VAL A 453 -17.86 5.77 15.57
C VAL A 453 -16.56 6.49 15.22
N LEU A 454 -15.51 6.29 16.03
CA LEU A 454 -14.20 6.88 15.78
C LEU A 454 -13.66 6.47 14.40
N ALA A 455 -13.71 5.17 14.07
CA ALA A 455 -13.26 4.68 12.78
C ALA A 455 -14.07 5.28 11.62
N ALA A 456 -15.40 5.33 11.74
CA ALA A 456 -16.25 5.92 10.71
C ALA A 456 -15.96 7.41 10.49
N LEU A 457 -15.83 8.19 11.57
CA LEU A 457 -15.49 9.62 11.51
C LEU A 457 -14.11 9.85 10.88
N VAL A 458 -13.11 9.11 11.34
CA VAL A 458 -11.74 9.19 10.82
C VAL A 458 -11.70 8.76 9.36
N GLY A 459 -12.47 7.73 8.97
CA GLY A 459 -12.61 7.30 7.59
C GLY A 459 -13.21 8.40 6.70
N VAL A 460 -14.22 9.13 7.17
CA VAL A 460 -14.79 10.30 6.46
C VAL A 460 -13.77 11.43 6.34
N VAL A 461 -13.01 11.72 7.40
CA VAL A 461 -11.96 12.74 7.37
C VAL A 461 -10.86 12.36 6.38
N ALA A 462 -10.38 11.11 6.43
CA ALA A 462 -9.39 10.60 5.50
C ALA A 462 -9.88 10.68 4.05
N TYR A 463 -11.13 10.22 3.81
CA TYR A 463 -11.77 10.33 2.51
C TYR A 463 -11.77 11.77 1.99
N ARG A 464 -12.25 12.74 2.79
CA ARG A 464 -12.33 14.16 2.38
C ARG A 464 -10.96 14.81 2.13
N GLN A 465 -9.91 14.37 2.83
CA GLN A 465 -8.58 14.91 2.64
C GLN A 465 -7.84 14.32 1.43
N MET A 466 -8.18 13.07 1.08
CA MET A 466 -7.54 12.34 0.00
C MET A 466 -8.34 12.37 -1.31
N ASP A 467 -9.58 12.91 -1.29
CA ASP A 467 -10.45 12.95 -2.46
C ASP A 467 -10.10 14.13 -3.36
N ASP A 468 -9.47 13.82 -4.49
CA ASP A 468 -9.12 14.80 -5.54
C ASP A 468 -10.33 15.17 -6.43
N ARG A 469 -11.45 14.43 -6.32
CA ARG A 469 -12.63 14.57 -7.16
C ARG A 469 -13.88 14.97 -6.36
N ARG A 470 -13.86 16.14 -5.79
CA ARG A 470 -14.96 16.65 -4.91
C ARG A 470 -16.32 16.79 -5.59
N SER A 471 -16.37 16.80 -6.93
CA SER A 471 -17.59 16.99 -7.72
C SER A 471 -18.40 15.71 -7.97
N GLU A 472 -17.82 14.52 -7.81
CA GLU A 472 -18.54 13.25 -8.04
C GLU A 472 -19.14 12.70 -6.75
N SER A 473 -20.44 12.32 -6.78
CA SER A 473 -21.10 11.75 -5.60
C SER A 473 -20.59 10.32 -5.31
N ILE A 474 -20.32 10.03 -4.03
CA ILE A 474 -19.86 8.72 -3.54
C ILE A 474 -20.86 7.62 -3.91
N LEU A 475 -22.15 7.94 -3.88
CA LEU A 475 -23.24 7.00 -4.17
C LEU A 475 -23.19 6.50 -5.61
N SER A 476 -22.84 7.36 -6.59
CA SER A 476 -22.74 6.96 -7.99
C SER A 476 -21.59 5.96 -8.22
N ASP A 477 -20.46 6.16 -7.58
CA ASP A 477 -19.31 5.26 -7.66
C ASP A 477 -19.59 3.92 -6.98
N LEU A 478 -20.24 3.96 -5.81
CA LEU A 478 -20.58 2.74 -5.07
C LEU A 478 -21.62 1.90 -5.83
N VAL A 479 -22.65 2.54 -6.38
CA VAL A 479 -23.68 1.88 -7.20
C VAL A 479 -23.09 1.31 -8.49
N SER A 480 -22.19 2.04 -9.15
CA SER A 480 -21.51 1.56 -10.36
C SER A 480 -20.56 0.39 -10.06
N ALA A 481 -19.85 0.44 -8.93
CA ALA A 481 -18.98 -0.64 -8.48
C ALA A 481 -19.77 -1.93 -8.15
N VAL A 482 -20.93 -1.79 -7.47
CA VAL A 482 -21.82 -2.92 -7.11
C VAL A 482 -22.51 -3.49 -8.34
N ARG A 483 -22.98 -2.65 -9.28
CA ARG A 483 -23.65 -3.09 -10.50
C ARG A 483 -22.72 -3.70 -11.55
N GLY A 484 -21.41 -3.77 -11.27
CA GLY A 484 -20.45 -4.41 -12.17
C GLY A 484 -20.22 -3.66 -13.49
N LYS A 485 -20.72 -2.44 -13.64
CA LYS A 485 -20.42 -1.63 -14.82
C LYS A 485 -18.93 -1.29 -14.79
N PRO A 486 -18.19 -1.59 -15.88
CA PRO A 486 -16.81 -1.15 -15.94
C PRO A 486 -16.78 0.36 -15.76
N ARG A 487 -15.79 0.84 -15.00
CA ARG A 487 -15.52 2.28 -14.85
C ARG A 487 -15.52 2.87 -16.24
N ARG A 488 -16.31 3.93 -16.48
CA ARG A 488 -16.10 4.77 -17.65
C ARG A 488 -14.61 5.11 -17.59
N SER A 489 -13.85 4.70 -18.59
CA SER A 489 -12.40 4.95 -18.62
C SER A 489 -12.22 6.42 -18.35
N SER A 490 -11.45 6.77 -17.31
CA SER A 490 -11.08 8.18 -17.09
C SER A 490 -10.51 8.70 -18.41
N GLY A 491 -10.94 9.87 -18.83
CA GLY A 491 -10.40 10.51 -20.00
C GLY A 491 -8.87 10.56 -19.89
N LEU A 492 -8.19 10.53 -21.00
CA LEU A 492 -6.74 10.61 -21.06
C LEU A 492 -6.34 11.94 -21.67
N LEU A 493 -5.45 12.66 -20.98
CA LEU A 493 -4.82 13.87 -21.51
C LEU A 493 -3.49 13.50 -22.14
N ILE A 494 -3.38 13.74 -23.44
CA ILE A 494 -2.16 13.54 -24.24
C ILE A 494 -1.66 14.93 -24.63
N ALA A 495 -0.46 15.30 -24.19
CA ALA A 495 0.16 16.55 -24.59
C ALA A 495 1.19 16.31 -25.70
N ILE A 496 1.25 17.19 -26.68
CA ILE A 496 2.32 17.24 -27.68
C ILE A 496 3.17 18.46 -27.39
N GLU A 497 4.40 18.25 -27.02
CA GLU A 497 5.36 19.26 -26.60
C GLU A 497 6.54 19.34 -27.59
N GLY A 498 7.17 20.48 -27.70
CA GLY A 498 8.33 20.68 -28.60
C GLY A 498 8.77 22.13 -28.65
N ASN A 499 9.95 22.36 -29.27
CA ASN A 499 10.57 23.68 -29.40
C ASN A 499 9.97 24.54 -30.52
N ALA A 500 9.24 23.95 -31.46
CA ALA A 500 8.65 24.65 -32.62
C ALA A 500 7.11 24.54 -32.64
N HIS A 501 6.42 25.67 -32.56
CA HIS A 501 4.97 25.75 -32.50
C HIS A 501 4.26 25.11 -33.71
N LEU A 502 4.73 25.41 -34.94
CA LEU A 502 4.05 24.91 -36.12
C LEU A 502 4.04 23.38 -36.23
N ASP A 503 5.10 22.73 -35.73
CA ASP A 503 5.19 21.28 -35.76
C ASP A 503 4.24 20.63 -34.71
N THR A 504 4.16 21.21 -33.51
CA THR A 504 3.25 20.71 -32.46
C THR A 504 1.79 20.84 -32.87
N SER A 505 1.40 21.94 -33.50
CA SER A 505 0.03 22.17 -33.95
C SER A 505 -0.42 21.17 -35.01
N VAL A 506 0.41 20.94 -36.02
CA VAL A 506 0.12 19.98 -37.11
C VAL A 506 -0.01 18.57 -36.54
N GLN A 507 0.90 18.17 -35.65
CA GLN A 507 0.89 16.83 -35.12
C GLN A 507 -0.27 16.61 -34.10
N ALA A 508 -0.64 17.63 -33.29
CA ALA A 508 -1.79 17.58 -32.41
C ALA A 508 -3.09 17.35 -33.18
N LYS A 509 -3.27 18.10 -34.30
CA LYS A 509 -4.44 17.95 -35.15
C LYS A 509 -4.53 16.57 -35.78
N ARG A 510 -3.43 16.09 -36.39
CA ARG A 510 -3.34 14.77 -37.02
C ARG A 510 -3.56 13.63 -36.02
N LEU A 511 -2.99 13.77 -34.82
CA LEU A 511 -3.21 12.80 -33.73
C LEU A 511 -4.68 12.77 -33.30
N ALA A 512 -5.31 13.93 -33.15
CA ALA A 512 -6.73 14.01 -32.80
C ALA A 512 -7.63 13.41 -33.90
N GLU A 513 -7.35 13.66 -35.19
CA GLU A 513 -8.04 13.04 -36.30
C GLU A 513 -7.88 11.52 -36.36
N TRP A 514 -6.67 11.01 -36.08
CA TRP A 514 -6.40 9.58 -36.02
C TRP A 514 -7.11 8.92 -34.83
N LEU A 515 -7.08 9.54 -33.65
CA LEU A 515 -7.79 9.05 -32.46
C LEU A 515 -9.32 9.15 -32.60
N GLY A 516 -9.83 10.06 -33.43
CA GLY A 516 -11.26 10.22 -33.72
C GLY A 516 -11.87 9.03 -34.47
N SER A 517 -11.05 8.13 -35.02
CA SER A 517 -11.49 6.82 -35.56
C SER A 517 -11.82 5.80 -34.44
N ALA A 518 -11.42 6.06 -33.20
CA ALA A 518 -11.74 5.22 -32.05
C ALA A 518 -13.17 5.51 -31.56
N ASP A 519 -13.81 4.52 -30.92
CA ASP A 519 -15.19 4.60 -30.37
C ASP A 519 -15.25 5.49 -29.10
N ARG A 520 -14.53 6.64 -29.12
CA ARG A 520 -14.44 7.58 -28.00
C ARG A 520 -14.50 9.02 -28.48
N GLU A 521 -15.08 9.90 -27.64
CA GLU A 521 -15.04 11.35 -27.84
C GLU A 521 -13.58 11.83 -27.80
N VAL A 522 -13.14 12.56 -28.80
CA VAL A 522 -11.82 13.19 -28.88
C VAL A 522 -11.98 14.70 -28.86
N LEU A 523 -11.31 15.37 -27.92
CA LEU A 523 -11.22 16.82 -27.82
C LEU A 523 -9.80 17.25 -28.21
N LEU A 524 -9.68 18.09 -29.24
CA LEU A 524 -8.46 18.82 -29.51
C LEU A 524 -8.49 20.16 -28.79
N ALA A 525 -7.58 20.38 -27.87
CA ALA A 525 -7.39 21.64 -27.18
C ALA A 525 -6.07 22.28 -27.57
N THR A 526 -6.11 23.59 -27.86
CA THR A 526 -4.91 24.38 -28.18
C THR A 526 -4.64 25.39 -27.08
N ASP A 527 -3.38 25.80 -26.91
CA ASP A 527 -3.04 26.85 -25.96
C ASP A 527 -3.69 28.18 -26.41
N PRO A 528 -4.65 28.75 -25.63
CA PRO A 528 -5.36 29.95 -26.04
C PRO A 528 -4.46 31.17 -26.18
N VAL A 529 -3.29 31.17 -25.53
CA VAL A 529 -2.28 32.25 -25.65
C VAL A 529 -1.70 32.28 -27.07
N LEU A 530 -1.70 31.14 -27.76
CA LEU A 530 -1.17 31.03 -29.11
C LEU A 530 -2.21 31.36 -30.18
N ASP A 531 -3.48 31.07 -29.95
CA ASP A 531 -4.51 31.07 -30.99
C ASP A 531 -5.48 32.25 -30.92
N ASP A 532 -5.67 32.89 -29.74
CA ASP A 532 -6.61 34.00 -29.60
C ASP A 532 -5.98 35.36 -29.97
N ALA A 533 -6.36 35.87 -31.14
CA ALA A 533 -5.95 37.21 -31.62
C ALA A 533 -6.42 38.33 -30.68
N LYS A 534 -7.59 38.14 -30.00
CA LYS A 534 -8.10 39.12 -29.04
C LYS A 534 -7.27 39.13 -27.76
N LEU A 535 -6.89 37.94 -27.27
CA LEU A 535 -6.02 37.82 -26.11
C LEU A 535 -4.63 38.41 -26.37
N ARG A 536 -4.05 38.15 -27.55
CA ARG A 536 -2.82 38.79 -27.98
C ARG A 536 -2.95 40.31 -28.08
N ALA A 537 -4.06 40.83 -28.59
CA ALA A 537 -4.32 42.25 -28.62
C ALA A 537 -4.48 42.88 -27.23
N VAL A 538 -5.14 42.20 -26.31
CA VAL A 538 -5.23 42.61 -24.90
C VAL A 538 -3.86 42.64 -24.23
N LEU A 539 -3.04 41.60 -24.42
CA LEU A 539 -1.69 41.49 -23.87
C LEU A 539 -0.79 42.62 -24.45
N SER A 540 -0.85 42.86 -25.75
CA SER A 540 -0.08 43.94 -26.38
C SER A 540 -0.57 45.34 -26.00
N GLY A 541 -1.90 45.53 -25.82
CA GLY A 541 -2.50 46.75 -25.35
C GLY A 541 -2.24 47.09 -23.89
N ALA A 542 -2.08 46.11 -23.04
CA ALA A 542 -1.78 46.27 -21.61
C ALA A 542 -0.31 46.66 -21.33
N GLN A 543 0.54 46.75 -22.35
CA GLN A 543 1.99 47.07 -22.23
C GLN A 543 2.72 46.29 -21.11
N LEU A 544 2.39 45.02 -20.99
CA LEU A 544 3.03 44.14 -20.01
C LEU A 544 4.49 43.91 -20.44
N SER A 545 5.44 44.46 -19.71
CA SER A 545 6.86 44.41 -20.04
C SER A 545 7.63 43.34 -19.25
N SER A 546 7.05 42.83 -18.14
CA SER A 546 7.76 41.86 -17.30
C SER A 546 7.39 40.41 -17.66
N ALA A 547 8.42 39.55 -17.66
CA ALA A 547 8.26 38.12 -17.91
C ALA A 547 7.32 37.44 -16.89
N ARG A 548 7.35 37.89 -15.62
CA ARG A 548 6.43 37.40 -14.59
C ARG A 548 4.96 37.75 -14.89
N ALA A 549 4.69 38.92 -15.45
CA ALA A 549 3.33 39.29 -15.86
C ALA A 549 2.83 38.40 -17.01
N HIS A 550 3.68 38.10 -18.00
CA HIS A 550 3.36 37.16 -19.07
C HIS A 550 3.10 35.75 -18.54
N ALA A 551 3.91 35.26 -17.59
CA ALA A 551 3.71 33.95 -16.94
C ALA A 551 2.36 33.88 -16.21
N LEU A 552 1.99 34.92 -15.45
CA LEU A 552 0.72 34.99 -14.71
C LEU A 552 -0.49 34.98 -15.66
N VAL A 553 -0.43 35.75 -16.75
CA VAL A 553 -1.53 35.77 -17.74
C VAL A 553 -1.65 34.42 -18.44
N ALA A 554 -0.55 33.82 -18.84
CA ALA A 554 -0.55 32.49 -19.44
C ALA A 554 -1.13 31.45 -18.46
N ALA A 555 -0.80 31.55 -17.17
CA ALA A 555 -1.34 30.69 -16.15
C ALA A 555 -2.87 30.90 -15.97
N ALA A 556 -3.35 32.15 -15.95
CA ALA A 556 -4.77 32.47 -15.80
C ALA A 556 -5.62 31.91 -16.94
N VAL A 557 -5.16 32.09 -18.18
CA VAL A 557 -5.86 31.57 -19.37
C VAL A 557 -5.89 30.05 -19.38
N ARG A 558 -4.79 29.43 -18.99
CA ARG A 558 -4.70 27.98 -18.91
C ARG A 558 -5.59 27.40 -17.81
N ALA A 559 -5.71 28.10 -16.68
CA ALA A 559 -6.63 27.71 -15.62
C ALA A 559 -8.09 27.69 -16.11
N ASP A 560 -8.51 28.71 -16.85
CA ASP A 560 -9.86 28.79 -17.44
C ASP A 560 -10.12 27.66 -18.45
N LEU A 561 -9.17 27.39 -19.35
CA LEU A 561 -9.25 26.27 -20.30
C LEU A 561 -9.36 24.90 -19.60
N VAL A 562 -8.54 24.68 -18.58
CA VAL A 562 -8.56 23.41 -17.81
C VAL A 562 -9.91 23.22 -17.14
N GLU A 563 -10.47 24.23 -16.52
CA GLU A 563 -11.73 24.11 -15.78
C GLU A 563 -12.96 24.05 -16.69
N ARG A 564 -12.97 24.79 -17.80
CA ARG A 564 -14.14 24.88 -18.69
C ARG A 564 -14.21 23.77 -19.72
N GLU A 565 -13.07 23.27 -20.21
CA GLU A 565 -13.06 22.37 -21.35
C GLU A 565 -12.38 21.04 -21.03
N ILE A 566 -11.13 21.07 -20.53
CA ILE A 566 -10.31 19.85 -20.39
C ILE A 566 -10.87 18.93 -19.31
N ARG A 567 -11.10 19.43 -18.08
CA ARG A 567 -11.64 18.61 -16.99
C ARG A 567 -13.01 18.02 -17.29
N PRO A 568 -14.00 18.77 -17.78
CA PRO A 568 -15.29 18.19 -18.14
C PRO A 568 -15.20 17.11 -19.22
N ALA A 569 -14.30 17.27 -20.21
CA ALA A 569 -14.06 16.25 -21.23
C ALA A 569 -13.42 14.99 -20.66
N LEU A 570 -12.39 15.15 -19.82
CA LEU A 570 -11.76 14.03 -19.11
C LEU A 570 -12.75 13.29 -18.20
N ASP A 571 -13.65 14.01 -17.53
CA ASP A 571 -14.68 13.42 -16.67
C ASP A 571 -15.73 12.65 -17.47
N ARG A 572 -16.00 13.03 -18.71
CA ARG A 572 -16.83 12.24 -19.63
C ARG A 572 -16.13 11.01 -20.21
N GLY A 573 -14.82 10.88 -20.00
CA GLY A 573 -14.02 9.79 -20.54
C GLY A 573 -13.44 10.06 -21.92
N ALA A 574 -13.42 11.32 -22.37
CA ALA A 574 -12.85 11.72 -23.65
C ALA A 574 -11.33 11.57 -23.69
N LEU A 575 -10.79 11.38 -24.89
CA LEU A 575 -9.37 11.54 -25.17
C LEU A 575 -9.12 13.03 -25.46
N VAL A 576 -8.33 13.68 -24.63
CA VAL A 576 -7.97 15.08 -24.84
C VAL A 576 -6.56 15.14 -25.42
N VAL A 577 -6.43 15.68 -26.63
CA VAL A 577 -5.14 15.99 -27.24
C VAL A 577 -4.90 17.48 -27.04
N MET A 578 -3.83 17.82 -26.33
CA MET A 578 -3.47 19.21 -26.03
C MET A 578 -2.17 19.58 -26.74
N GLU A 579 -2.21 20.63 -27.50
CA GLU A 579 -1.01 21.26 -28.04
C GLU A 579 -0.35 22.12 -26.95
N ARG A 580 0.90 21.82 -26.59
CA ARG A 580 1.76 22.61 -25.68
C ARG A 580 1.07 22.96 -24.35
N PHE A 581 0.90 21.98 -23.53
CA PHE A 581 0.12 22.16 -22.29
C PHE A 581 0.85 22.99 -21.21
N VAL A 582 1.95 22.45 -20.66
CA VAL A 582 2.70 23.09 -19.58
C VAL A 582 4.19 23.15 -19.91
N ASP A 583 4.74 22.05 -20.41
CA ASP A 583 6.19 21.83 -20.43
C ASP A 583 6.90 22.75 -21.45
N SER A 584 6.39 22.86 -22.69
CA SER A 584 6.96 23.82 -23.66
C SER A 584 6.79 25.28 -23.27
N PRO A 585 5.62 25.75 -22.79
CA PRO A 585 5.49 27.10 -22.28
C PRO A 585 6.45 27.41 -21.13
N LEU A 586 6.66 26.45 -20.21
CA LEU A 586 7.59 26.59 -19.10
C LEU A 586 9.02 26.70 -19.59
N ALA A 587 9.43 25.83 -20.51
CA ALA A 587 10.79 25.84 -21.10
C ALA A 587 11.06 27.17 -21.83
N HIS A 588 10.08 27.67 -22.62
CA HIS A 588 10.23 28.95 -23.31
C HIS A 588 10.29 30.15 -22.37
N LEU A 589 9.49 30.15 -21.28
CA LEU A 589 9.52 31.23 -20.29
C LEU A 589 10.84 31.24 -19.51
N SER A 590 11.35 30.07 -19.12
CA SER A 590 12.65 29.95 -18.45
C SER A 590 13.78 30.43 -19.34
N ALA A 591 13.78 30.04 -20.61
CA ALA A 591 14.81 30.39 -21.57
C ALA A 591 14.79 31.89 -21.96
N ALA A 592 13.59 32.51 -22.03
CA ALA A 592 13.46 33.90 -22.50
C ALA A 592 13.68 34.93 -21.39
N ALA A 593 13.50 34.57 -20.11
CA ALA A 593 13.30 35.55 -19.06
C ALA A 593 14.16 35.33 -17.80
N ASP A 594 15.05 34.40 -17.82
CA ASP A 594 15.89 34.04 -16.65
C ASP A 594 15.05 33.81 -15.37
N LEU A 595 13.86 33.20 -15.54
CA LEU A 595 12.98 32.83 -14.44
C LEU A 595 13.36 31.47 -13.90
N ASP A 596 13.34 31.32 -12.58
CA ASP A 596 13.56 30.03 -11.96
C ASP A 596 12.51 29.00 -12.45
N PRO A 597 12.91 27.89 -13.08
CA PRO A 597 12.00 26.85 -13.55
C PRO A 597 11.06 26.35 -12.45
N ALA A 598 11.51 26.26 -11.20
CA ALA A 598 10.69 25.80 -10.09
C ALA A 598 9.57 26.80 -9.70
N GLU A 599 9.82 28.12 -9.83
CA GLU A 599 8.77 29.12 -9.62
C GLU A 599 7.68 29.03 -10.69
N VAL A 600 8.11 28.88 -11.96
CA VAL A 600 7.16 28.78 -13.11
C VAL A 600 6.38 27.46 -13.05
N GLU A 601 7.03 26.36 -12.69
CA GLU A 601 6.37 25.07 -12.48
C GLU A 601 5.33 25.14 -11.36
N GLY A 602 5.66 25.75 -10.22
CA GLY A 602 4.72 25.95 -9.12
C GLY A 602 3.50 26.77 -9.53
N LEU A 603 3.68 27.80 -10.36
CA LEU A 603 2.59 28.59 -10.93
C LEU A 603 1.73 27.79 -11.89
N ALA A 604 2.34 27.00 -12.77
CA ALA A 604 1.63 26.13 -13.71
C ALA A 604 0.84 25.03 -12.99
N ASP A 605 1.41 24.43 -11.96
CA ASP A 605 0.74 23.45 -11.10
C ASP A 605 -0.47 24.05 -10.39
N TRP A 606 -0.35 25.26 -9.87
CA TRP A 606 -1.48 25.95 -9.25
C TRP A 606 -2.58 26.27 -10.27
N ALA A 607 -2.23 26.79 -11.44
CA ALA A 607 -3.16 27.16 -12.50
C ALA A 607 -3.91 25.95 -13.06
N THR A 608 -3.24 24.82 -13.26
CA THR A 608 -3.87 23.59 -13.77
C THR A 608 -4.52 22.74 -12.68
N ALA A 609 -4.48 23.20 -11.40
CA ALA A 609 -4.86 22.42 -10.23
C ALA A 609 -4.16 21.04 -10.23
N ARG A 610 -2.87 21.04 -10.55
CA ARG A 610 -1.98 19.88 -10.66
C ARG A 610 -2.43 18.82 -11.68
N LEU A 611 -3.18 19.24 -12.70
CA LEU A 611 -3.49 18.36 -13.81
C LEU A 611 -2.20 18.13 -14.61
N ARG A 612 -1.79 16.87 -14.74
CA ARG A 612 -0.64 16.46 -15.56
C ARG A 612 -1.12 15.59 -16.71
N PRO A 613 -0.47 15.66 -17.89
CA PRO A 613 -0.78 14.77 -18.99
C PRO A 613 -0.55 13.31 -18.59
N SER A 614 -1.43 12.43 -19.05
CA SER A 614 -1.25 10.99 -18.92
C SER A 614 -0.11 10.48 -19.81
N LEU A 615 0.12 11.16 -20.92
CA LEU A 615 1.18 10.89 -21.89
C LEU A 615 1.64 12.22 -22.49
N THR A 616 2.94 12.45 -22.52
CA THR A 616 3.56 13.61 -23.20
C THR A 616 4.41 13.11 -24.36
N ILE A 617 4.09 13.54 -25.55
CA ILE A 617 4.89 13.30 -26.75
C ILE A 617 5.81 14.50 -26.93
N LEU A 618 7.10 14.30 -26.76
CA LEU A 618 8.11 15.33 -27.01
C LEU A 618 8.65 15.17 -28.42
N LEU A 619 8.39 16.16 -29.25
CA LEU A 619 8.95 16.23 -30.60
C LEU A 619 10.39 16.75 -30.52
N ASP A 620 11.34 15.85 -30.68
CA ASP A 620 12.78 16.16 -30.71
C ASP A 620 13.20 16.56 -32.13
N ARG A 621 13.45 17.83 -32.31
CA ARG A 621 13.87 18.38 -33.60
C ARG A 621 15.16 19.18 -33.47
N ASP A 622 16.10 18.97 -34.38
CA ASP A 622 17.37 19.68 -34.41
C ASP A 622 17.15 21.20 -34.53
N PRO A 623 17.46 22.00 -33.49
CA PRO A 623 17.31 23.46 -33.56
C PRO A 623 18.07 24.12 -34.68
N ALA A 624 19.17 23.53 -35.15
CA ALA A 624 19.95 24.06 -36.26
C ALA A 624 19.21 24.01 -37.63
N LYS A 625 18.21 23.14 -37.75
CA LYS A 625 17.37 22.99 -38.94
C LYS A 625 16.13 23.89 -38.94
N LEU A 626 15.88 24.63 -37.85
CA LEU A 626 14.76 25.54 -37.77
C LEU A 626 15.00 26.80 -38.63
N PRO A 627 13.98 27.29 -39.39
CA PRO A 627 14.10 28.52 -40.14
C PRO A 627 14.39 29.72 -39.22
N PRO A 628 15.26 30.68 -39.65
CA PRO A 628 15.68 31.86 -38.87
C PRO A 628 14.52 32.75 -38.37
N ARG A 629 13.35 32.65 -39.01
CA ARG A 629 12.12 33.37 -38.62
C ARG A 629 11.55 32.94 -37.25
N PHE A 630 12.03 31.86 -36.64
CA PHE A 630 11.56 31.36 -35.37
C PHE A 630 12.38 31.81 -34.15
N GLY A 631 13.40 32.66 -34.37
CA GLY A 631 14.21 33.21 -33.27
C GLY A 631 15.68 32.79 -33.30
N ASN A 632 16.41 33.09 -32.22
CA ASN A 632 17.81 32.76 -32.10
C ASN A 632 18.01 31.25 -31.84
N ALA A 633 18.96 30.63 -32.54
CA ALA A 633 19.30 29.22 -32.38
C ALA A 633 19.68 28.87 -30.92
N ASP A 634 20.39 29.74 -30.21
CA ASP A 634 20.79 29.53 -28.81
C ASP A 634 19.57 29.41 -27.90
N HIS A 635 18.52 30.20 -28.13
CA HIS A 635 17.27 30.09 -27.39
C HIS A 635 16.61 28.70 -27.60
N HIS A 636 16.56 28.24 -28.85
CA HIS A 636 15.98 26.93 -29.14
C HIS A 636 16.78 25.77 -28.56
N TRP A 637 18.11 25.86 -28.52
CA TRP A 637 18.96 24.88 -27.85
C TRP A 637 18.71 24.86 -26.33
N HIS A 638 18.54 26.03 -25.72
CA HIS A 638 18.23 26.09 -24.30
C HIS A 638 16.85 25.48 -23.99
N VAL A 639 15.82 25.81 -24.77
CA VAL A 639 14.47 25.21 -24.63
C VAL A 639 14.52 23.69 -24.80
N GLN A 640 15.26 23.21 -25.78
CA GLN A 640 15.41 21.77 -26.03
C GLN A 640 16.10 21.07 -24.85
N GLY A 641 17.12 21.69 -24.27
CA GLY A 641 17.82 21.19 -23.08
C GLY A 641 16.86 21.04 -21.89
N VAL A 642 16.05 22.06 -21.60
CA VAL A 642 15.07 22.04 -20.52
C VAL A 642 14.01 20.94 -20.74
N LEU A 643 13.51 20.80 -21.97
CA LEU A 643 12.53 19.75 -22.29
C LEU A 643 13.13 18.34 -22.20
N ALA A 644 14.40 18.17 -22.59
CA ALA A 644 15.11 16.90 -22.46
C ALA A 644 15.33 16.53 -20.98
N ASP A 645 15.69 17.50 -20.14
CA ASP A 645 15.83 17.30 -18.68
C ASP A 645 14.51 16.89 -18.05
N MET A 646 13.39 17.52 -18.44
CA MET A 646 12.05 17.15 -17.98
C MET A 646 11.68 15.71 -18.40
N ALA A 647 11.99 15.33 -19.65
CA ALA A 647 11.73 13.99 -20.14
C ALA A 647 12.59 12.94 -19.43
N ALA A 648 13.84 13.26 -19.11
CA ALA A 648 14.74 12.39 -18.36
C ALA A 648 14.28 12.22 -16.88
N ALA A 649 13.67 13.26 -16.29
CA ALA A 649 13.16 13.22 -14.93
C ALA A 649 11.89 12.35 -14.76
N ASP A 650 11.07 12.19 -15.81
CA ASP A 650 9.80 11.44 -15.77
C ASP A 650 9.63 10.53 -17.02
N PRO A 651 10.47 9.51 -17.20
CA PRO A 651 10.48 8.67 -18.40
C PRO A 651 9.18 7.88 -18.63
N ASP A 652 8.39 7.66 -17.58
CA ASP A 652 7.11 6.95 -17.68
C ASP A 652 5.99 7.82 -18.29
N ARG A 653 6.13 9.13 -18.23
CA ARG A 653 5.18 10.10 -18.79
C ARG A 653 5.57 10.52 -20.22
N TYR A 654 6.85 10.59 -20.53
CA TYR A 654 7.34 11.08 -21.82
C TYR A 654 7.62 9.97 -22.81
N VAL A 655 7.29 10.25 -24.07
CA VAL A 655 7.77 9.50 -25.23
C VAL A 655 8.42 10.51 -26.18
N VAL A 656 9.72 10.37 -26.36
CA VAL A 656 10.48 11.22 -27.29
C VAL A 656 10.35 10.67 -28.69
N VAL A 657 9.92 11.51 -29.63
CA VAL A 657 9.71 11.17 -31.04
C VAL A 657 10.55 12.10 -31.87
N ASP A 658 11.32 11.52 -32.81
CA ASP A 658 12.08 12.28 -33.78
C ASP A 658 11.14 13.14 -34.63
N GLY A 659 11.30 14.46 -34.53
CA GLY A 659 10.52 15.50 -35.23
C GLY A 659 11.03 15.87 -36.60
N ASP A 660 12.14 15.28 -37.06
CA ASP A 660 12.71 15.56 -38.40
C ASP A 660 11.96 14.76 -39.50
N GLY A 661 11.74 15.38 -40.62
CA GLY A 661 11.08 14.78 -41.78
C GLY A 661 9.83 15.53 -42.25
N THR A 662 9.05 14.90 -43.09
CA THR A 662 7.77 15.45 -43.55
C THR A 662 6.72 15.34 -42.42
N PRO A 663 5.72 16.23 -42.42
CA PRO A 663 4.64 16.16 -41.39
C PRO A 663 3.94 14.79 -41.34
N GLU A 664 3.87 14.07 -42.44
CA GLU A 664 3.28 12.74 -42.58
C GLU A 664 4.14 11.68 -41.89
N GLU A 665 5.44 11.71 -42.11
CA GLU A 665 6.38 10.78 -41.47
C GLU A 665 6.40 10.95 -39.92
N VAL A 666 6.40 12.21 -39.47
CA VAL A 666 6.34 12.52 -38.02
C VAL A 666 5.02 12.05 -37.45
N ALA A 667 3.89 12.27 -38.15
CA ALA A 667 2.57 11.81 -37.70
C ALA A 667 2.51 10.28 -37.55
N ALA A 668 3.11 9.55 -38.48
CA ALA A 668 3.17 8.10 -38.41
C ALA A 668 3.98 7.62 -37.18
N ARG A 669 5.12 8.28 -36.90
CA ARG A 669 5.94 7.98 -35.69
C ARG A 669 5.18 8.32 -34.41
N VAL A 670 4.51 9.47 -34.35
CA VAL A 670 3.68 9.89 -33.20
C VAL A 670 2.54 8.91 -32.96
N SER A 671 1.80 8.54 -34.03
CA SER A 671 0.68 7.59 -33.90
C SER A 671 1.16 6.21 -33.43
N ALA A 672 2.29 5.72 -33.94
CA ALA A 672 2.88 4.45 -33.52
C ALA A 672 3.30 4.49 -32.05
N ALA A 673 3.93 5.58 -31.60
CA ALA A 673 4.36 5.77 -30.21
C ALA A 673 3.16 5.84 -29.25
N VAL A 674 2.12 6.59 -29.63
CA VAL A 674 0.88 6.71 -28.85
C VAL A 674 0.15 5.37 -28.79
N TYR A 675 0.08 4.61 -29.89
CA TYR A 675 -0.53 3.28 -29.93
C TYR A 675 0.12 2.33 -28.92
N VAL A 676 1.45 2.25 -28.93
CA VAL A 676 2.20 1.41 -27.97
C VAL A 676 1.95 1.86 -26.53
N ALA A 677 2.01 3.17 -26.25
CA ALA A 677 1.83 3.71 -24.93
C ALA A 677 0.40 3.50 -24.39
N LEU A 678 -0.62 3.61 -25.24
CA LEU A 678 -2.02 3.42 -24.84
C LEU A 678 -2.37 1.94 -24.68
N THR A 679 -1.86 1.05 -25.54
CA THR A 679 -2.08 -0.40 -25.41
C THR A 679 -1.42 -0.96 -24.15
N THR A 680 -0.21 -0.50 -23.81
CA THR A 680 0.47 -0.88 -22.56
C THR A 680 -0.33 -0.44 -21.31
N ARG A 681 -1.08 0.66 -21.41
CA ARG A 681 -1.96 1.16 -20.35
C ARG A 681 -3.38 0.56 -20.36
N GLY A 682 -3.64 -0.41 -21.22
CA GLY A 682 -4.92 -1.15 -21.29
C GLY A 682 -6.06 -0.41 -21.96
N VAL A 683 -5.76 0.57 -22.81
CA VAL A 683 -6.76 1.23 -23.67
C VAL A 683 -7.02 0.34 -24.87
N THR A 684 -8.23 -0.23 -24.94
CA THR A 684 -8.68 -1.09 -26.05
C THR A 684 -9.54 -0.29 -27.05
N GLY A 685 -9.60 -0.73 -28.31
CA GLY A 685 -10.44 -0.10 -29.33
C GLY A 685 -9.69 0.85 -30.26
N LEU A 686 -8.36 0.81 -30.28
CA LEU A 686 -7.54 1.51 -31.27
C LEU A 686 -7.28 0.56 -32.44
N ASP A 687 -7.83 0.85 -33.61
CA ASP A 687 -7.55 0.08 -34.82
C ASP A 687 -6.12 0.32 -35.30
N ARG A 688 -5.46 -0.77 -35.74
CA ARG A 688 -4.06 -0.80 -36.17
C ARG A 688 -3.83 -0.22 -37.57
N GLU A 689 -4.84 0.39 -38.19
CA GLU A 689 -4.59 0.99 -39.52
C GLU A 689 -3.67 2.22 -39.37
N THR A 690 -2.38 1.94 -39.49
CA THR A 690 -1.39 2.98 -39.83
C THR A 690 -1.89 3.74 -41.04
N PRO A 691 -1.77 5.09 -41.07
CA PRO A 691 -2.06 5.84 -42.29
C PRO A 691 -1.28 5.20 -43.44
N ARG A 692 -2.00 4.69 -44.43
CA ARG A 692 -1.37 4.16 -45.66
C ARG A 692 -0.55 5.29 -46.27
N THR A 693 0.75 5.13 -46.35
CA THR A 693 1.57 5.93 -47.23
C THR A 693 0.95 5.86 -48.63
N PRO A 694 0.68 6.98 -49.29
CA PRO A 694 0.27 6.93 -50.69
C PRO A 694 1.37 6.22 -51.46
N VAL A 695 1.08 5.02 -51.94
CA VAL A 695 1.92 4.37 -52.93
C VAL A 695 1.97 5.31 -54.15
N GLU A 696 3.16 5.77 -54.53
CA GLU A 696 3.43 6.46 -55.75
C GLU A 696 2.73 5.73 -56.89
N ALA A 697 1.70 6.36 -57.46
CA ALA A 697 1.16 5.98 -58.74
C ALA A 697 2.17 6.50 -59.79
N GLY A 698 2.89 5.55 -60.38
CA GLY A 698 3.84 5.76 -61.46
C GLY A 698 3.24 6.35 -62.74
#